data_8a0b8ea3b6e8933a6c7ad589a75d3432
#
_entry.id   8a0b8ea3b6e8933a6c7ad589a75d3432
#
_cell.length_a   1.000
_cell.length_b   1.000
_cell.length_c   1.000
_cell.angle_alpha   90.00
_cell.angle_beta   90.00
_cell.angle_gamma   90.00
#
_symmetry.space_group_name_H-M   'P 1'
#
loop_
_entity.id
_entity.type
_entity.pdbx_description
1 polymer ?
#
loop_
_entity_poly.entity_id
_entity_poly.type
_entity_poly.pdbx_seq_one_letter_code
_entity_poly.pdbx_strand_id
1 'polypeptide(L)'
;MGEPECVVSQLDLPESFLKFISNEWGIENLHPPQAEAMPSILSGENTMLCIPTASGKSLVAFIGIINQILVRNVGSRGIYIVPLKALASEKLEELKQIGDALGLKIGLGIGDAPSEARQIDDCDILVCTSEKLDSLMRSKSEILSRVSVVVADEFHLLNDSHRGPTMEINLARIRHLIPSAQIITLSATVGNSQDLADWLESKLIVSDWRPVSLEYSTLAELDLEPRAIQKSELSTSKDLGPPRTLDGPKSHVAWAALNDVYDQGGQLLVFVSSRRSAQSEAKKLGKRMLKHLSKNDPQIIPNLQRLSERISRSSNSSMGDILAECVKGGVAFHHAGLMHSQRNEIEKAFKDRLLNCLCATPTLAAGVNLPARRVLVRDLKRYEDGMSRLLPVMEVRQMLGRAGRPRYDPVGEAWLACKGGDPRQAADEIAERYVHGPVEDITSKLAAEPAMRFHLLSSIATGGLHTRKQIGDFFAGTYLGHSQANSYLQDNIDSMLRWLVEKRFIRRTNVGSEEEIWDDEIPSWVDAAQSASGVSISKSKSREPVEATFGFQRASRINVSEISSLDFEAIDNEYEATNMGERVAQLYIDPLSADIMLDGLRRAVRRIVRNSLPVTSFSLCHLIAATPDFISLWPKSSELEFGSKLRQKSALVEDELLIESPIDERAMGMVKSAWCTELWYEETDLREIEKELAVTPGDVYSRTDLMSWLLLAAREILLRDDVFADEHLGYVAELAGLLDLTRARVRAGCKEDLLQLVQVRNVGRNRARTLSEMGIRTPADLLSMSHKEIDKLKSLRGWGPILVERILESVRSISTKDSQKPNRSDDEPLPGERQD
;
A
#
# COMPACT_ATOMS: atom_id res chain seq x y z
N MET A 1 -18.49 7.27 -42.00
CA MET A 1 -19.21 6.01 -41.83
C MET A 1 -19.28 5.77 -40.34
N GLY A 2 -20.52 5.64 -39.76
CA GLY A 2 -20.67 5.38 -38.32
C GLY A 2 -20.04 4.01 -38.00
N GLU A 3 -19.20 3.99 -36.99
CA GLU A 3 -18.69 2.73 -36.44
C GLU A 3 -19.89 1.87 -36.04
N PRO A 4 -19.85 0.54 -36.23
CA PRO A 4 -20.96 -0.33 -35.85
C PRO A 4 -21.22 -0.19 -34.34
N GLU A 5 -22.39 0.37 -33.98
CA GLU A 5 -22.81 0.43 -32.57
C GLU A 5 -23.03 -1.01 -32.08
N CYS A 6 -22.22 -1.47 -31.14
CA CYS A 6 -22.45 -2.73 -30.44
C CYS A 6 -23.50 -2.49 -29.36
N VAL A 7 -24.72 -2.92 -29.61
CA VAL A 7 -25.85 -2.76 -28.71
C VAL A 7 -25.77 -3.82 -27.60
N VAL A 8 -25.86 -3.42 -26.34
CA VAL A 8 -25.78 -4.32 -25.18
C VAL A 8 -26.79 -5.46 -25.25
N SER A 9 -28.00 -5.20 -25.69
CA SER A 9 -29.06 -6.21 -25.80
C SER A 9 -28.84 -7.30 -26.85
N GLN A 10 -27.84 -7.15 -27.71
CA GLN A 10 -27.44 -8.15 -28.72
C GLN A 10 -26.30 -9.08 -28.26
N LEU A 11 -25.77 -8.86 -27.08
CA LEU A 11 -24.73 -9.73 -26.53
C LEU A 11 -25.34 -11.08 -26.08
N ASP A 12 -24.62 -12.17 -26.32
CA ASP A 12 -25.01 -13.52 -25.89
C ASP A 12 -24.72 -13.71 -24.38
N LEU A 13 -25.52 -13.07 -23.53
CA LEU A 13 -25.39 -13.05 -22.09
C LEU A 13 -26.76 -13.19 -21.43
N PRO A 14 -26.85 -13.55 -20.14
CA PRO A 14 -28.13 -13.69 -19.44
C PRO A 14 -28.99 -12.41 -19.54
N GLU A 15 -30.27 -12.58 -19.93
CA GLU A 15 -31.19 -11.46 -20.14
C GLU A 15 -31.35 -10.57 -18.89
N SER A 16 -31.29 -11.17 -17.69
CA SER A 16 -31.32 -10.44 -16.43
C SER A 16 -30.14 -9.48 -16.27
N PHE A 17 -28.94 -9.87 -16.74
CA PHE A 17 -27.77 -9.01 -16.73
C PHE A 17 -27.88 -7.88 -17.75
N LEU A 18 -28.30 -8.18 -18.96
CA LEU A 18 -28.50 -7.17 -20.02
C LEU A 18 -29.55 -6.13 -19.61
N LYS A 19 -30.66 -6.57 -19.02
CA LYS A 19 -31.69 -5.68 -18.47
C LYS A 19 -31.15 -4.82 -17.33
N PHE A 20 -30.32 -5.39 -16.44
CA PHE A 20 -29.72 -4.65 -15.35
C PHE A 20 -28.81 -3.53 -15.86
N ILE A 21 -27.91 -3.82 -16.79
CA ILE A 21 -26.99 -2.81 -17.38
C ILE A 21 -27.79 -1.69 -18.05
N SER A 22 -28.82 -2.04 -18.83
CA SER A 22 -29.61 -1.04 -19.57
C SER A 22 -30.47 -0.20 -18.65
N ASN A 23 -31.18 -0.82 -17.68
CA ASN A 23 -32.17 -0.12 -16.85
C ASN A 23 -31.54 0.62 -15.67
N GLU A 24 -30.62 -0.03 -14.92
CA GLU A 24 -30.06 0.53 -13.70
C GLU A 24 -28.84 1.42 -14.00
N TRP A 25 -27.98 1.00 -14.93
CA TRP A 25 -26.80 1.78 -15.29
C TRP A 25 -27.03 2.70 -16.51
N GLY A 26 -28.12 2.51 -17.24
CA GLY A 26 -28.46 3.33 -18.40
C GLY A 26 -27.47 3.17 -19.57
N ILE A 27 -26.90 1.97 -19.74
CA ILE A 27 -25.95 1.67 -20.80
C ILE A 27 -26.65 0.83 -21.85
N GLU A 28 -26.97 1.44 -22.98
CA GLU A 28 -27.61 0.78 -24.12
C GLU A 28 -26.58 0.32 -25.18
N ASN A 29 -25.52 1.12 -25.37
CA ASN A 29 -24.48 0.88 -26.35
C ASN A 29 -23.12 0.83 -25.68
N LEU A 30 -22.27 -0.07 -26.16
CA LEU A 30 -20.86 -0.14 -25.75
C LEU A 30 -20.05 0.96 -26.46
N HIS A 31 -19.11 1.51 -25.74
CA HIS A 31 -18.12 2.42 -26.34
C HIS A 31 -17.22 1.69 -27.33
N PRO A 32 -16.64 2.35 -28.36
CA PRO A 32 -15.85 1.71 -29.40
C PRO A 32 -14.81 0.71 -28.89
N PRO A 33 -13.90 1.04 -27.95
CA PRO A 33 -12.91 0.05 -27.48
C PRO A 33 -13.54 -1.07 -26.64
N GLN A 34 -14.71 -0.85 -26.01
CA GLN A 34 -15.44 -1.91 -25.33
C GLN A 34 -16.03 -2.89 -26.36
N ALA A 35 -16.63 -2.36 -27.44
CA ALA A 35 -17.17 -3.17 -28.53
C ALA A 35 -16.07 -3.99 -29.24
N GLU A 36 -14.92 -3.39 -29.46
CA GLU A 36 -13.74 -4.07 -30.06
C GLU A 36 -13.26 -5.25 -29.21
N ALA A 37 -13.37 -5.15 -27.87
CA ALA A 37 -12.93 -6.20 -26.95
C ALA A 37 -13.93 -7.38 -26.88
N MET A 38 -15.22 -7.20 -27.25
CA MET A 38 -16.26 -8.21 -27.03
C MET A 38 -15.98 -9.55 -27.70
N PRO A 39 -15.48 -9.64 -28.95
CA PRO A 39 -15.20 -10.94 -29.55
C PRO A 39 -14.22 -11.79 -28.74
N SER A 40 -13.11 -11.24 -28.28
CA SER A 40 -12.11 -11.97 -27.47
C SER A 40 -12.62 -12.25 -26.05
N ILE A 41 -13.36 -11.32 -25.43
CA ILE A 41 -13.94 -11.51 -24.10
C ILE A 41 -14.98 -12.65 -24.10
N LEU A 42 -15.89 -12.66 -25.08
CA LEU A 42 -16.96 -13.67 -25.15
C LEU A 42 -16.45 -15.03 -25.63
N SER A 43 -15.40 -15.06 -26.48
CA SER A 43 -14.75 -16.32 -26.87
C SER A 43 -13.94 -16.97 -25.73
N GLY A 44 -13.64 -16.22 -24.65
CA GLY A 44 -12.81 -16.71 -23.53
C GLY A 44 -11.32 -16.59 -23.78
N GLU A 45 -10.88 -15.82 -24.78
CA GLU A 45 -9.48 -15.51 -25.00
C GLU A 45 -8.95 -14.54 -23.92
N ASN A 46 -7.68 -14.69 -23.55
CA ASN A 46 -7.01 -13.69 -22.74
C ASN A 46 -7.04 -12.34 -23.45
N THR A 47 -7.37 -11.29 -22.74
CA THR A 47 -7.57 -9.96 -23.35
C THR A 47 -6.93 -8.87 -22.49
N MET A 48 -6.12 -8.03 -23.15
CA MET A 48 -5.50 -6.87 -22.53
C MET A 48 -6.08 -5.58 -23.09
N LEU A 49 -6.70 -4.78 -22.22
CA LEU A 49 -7.24 -3.46 -22.56
C LEU A 49 -6.27 -2.37 -22.10
N CYS A 50 -5.64 -1.68 -23.06
CA CYS A 50 -4.79 -0.51 -22.82
C CYS A 50 -5.52 0.76 -23.29
N ILE A 51 -6.44 1.25 -22.48
CA ILE A 51 -7.28 2.42 -22.79
C ILE A 51 -7.26 3.43 -21.64
N PRO A 52 -7.52 4.72 -21.91
CA PRO A 52 -7.45 5.76 -20.88
C PRO A 52 -8.34 5.48 -19.67
N THR A 53 -8.04 6.12 -18.53
CA THR A 53 -8.93 6.13 -17.37
C THR A 53 -10.28 6.77 -17.70
N ALA A 54 -11.36 6.33 -17.00
CA ALA A 54 -12.74 6.75 -17.23
C ALA A 54 -13.35 6.33 -18.59
N SER A 55 -12.76 5.39 -19.33
CA SER A 55 -13.31 4.82 -20.57
C SER A 55 -14.22 3.61 -20.37
N GLY A 56 -14.57 3.29 -19.11
CA GLY A 56 -15.48 2.19 -18.79
C GLY A 56 -14.87 0.79 -18.88
N LYS A 57 -13.55 0.65 -18.64
CA LYS A 57 -12.82 -0.64 -18.62
C LYS A 57 -13.48 -1.71 -17.76
N SER A 58 -13.98 -1.32 -16.58
CA SER A 58 -14.58 -2.24 -15.61
C SER A 58 -15.79 -2.99 -16.19
N LEU A 59 -16.59 -2.35 -17.05
CA LEU A 59 -17.73 -3.01 -17.69
C LEU A 59 -17.30 -4.22 -18.53
N VAL A 60 -16.22 -4.09 -19.30
CA VAL A 60 -15.66 -5.20 -20.09
C VAL A 60 -15.26 -6.37 -19.21
N ALA A 61 -14.61 -6.08 -18.09
CA ALA A 61 -14.23 -7.10 -17.12
C ALA A 61 -15.44 -7.77 -16.46
N PHE A 62 -16.48 -7.00 -16.11
CA PHE A 62 -17.73 -7.55 -15.56
C PHE A 62 -18.44 -8.44 -16.57
N ILE A 63 -18.51 -8.02 -17.83
CA ILE A 63 -19.06 -8.85 -18.93
C ILE A 63 -18.26 -10.15 -19.06
N GLY A 64 -16.93 -10.10 -19.02
CA GLY A 64 -16.07 -11.27 -19.09
C GLY A 64 -16.30 -12.24 -17.94
N ILE A 65 -16.40 -11.73 -16.70
CA ILE A 65 -16.69 -12.56 -15.52
C ILE A 65 -18.07 -13.22 -15.67
N ILE A 66 -19.11 -12.47 -15.98
CA ILE A 66 -20.47 -13.01 -16.10
C ILE A 66 -20.55 -14.03 -17.25
N ASN A 67 -19.91 -13.77 -18.39
CA ASN A 67 -19.82 -14.73 -19.47
C ASN A 67 -19.16 -16.04 -19.01
N GLN A 68 -18.05 -15.98 -18.28
CA GLN A 68 -17.36 -17.18 -17.80
C GLN A 68 -18.21 -17.96 -16.80
N ILE A 69 -18.74 -17.32 -15.76
CA ILE A 69 -19.38 -18.05 -14.64
C ILE A 69 -20.82 -18.47 -14.91
N LEU A 70 -21.54 -17.80 -15.82
CA LEU A 70 -22.95 -18.09 -16.11
C LEU A 70 -23.21 -18.68 -17.50
N VAL A 71 -22.27 -18.53 -18.47
CA VAL A 71 -22.50 -19.00 -19.85
C VAL A 71 -21.51 -20.12 -20.20
N ARG A 72 -20.19 -19.86 -20.11
CA ARG A 72 -19.18 -20.80 -20.57
C ARG A 72 -18.83 -21.90 -19.58
N ASN A 73 -18.60 -21.55 -18.33
CA ASN A 73 -18.17 -22.44 -17.25
C ASN A 73 -19.11 -22.30 -16.05
N VAL A 74 -20.37 -22.69 -16.24
CA VAL A 74 -21.44 -22.51 -15.25
C VAL A 74 -21.07 -23.14 -13.91
N GLY A 75 -21.18 -22.34 -12.82
CA GLY A 75 -20.83 -22.72 -11.47
C GLY A 75 -19.31 -22.59 -11.15
N SER A 76 -18.51 -22.06 -12.08
CA SER A 76 -17.14 -21.63 -11.81
C SER A 76 -17.09 -20.32 -11.03
N ARG A 77 -15.88 -19.84 -10.73
CA ARG A 77 -15.63 -18.61 -9.97
C ARG A 77 -14.81 -17.62 -10.74
N GLY A 78 -15.07 -16.33 -10.47
CA GLY A 78 -14.29 -15.21 -10.97
C GLY A 78 -13.46 -14.58 -9.86
N ILE A 79 -12.25 -14.12 -10.18
CA ILE A 79 -11.40 -13.31 -9.30
C ILE A 79 -11.20 -11.94 -9.93
N TYR A 80 -11.41 -10.87 -9.15
CA TYR A 80 -11.14 -9.48 -9.54
C TYR A 80 -10.04 -8.92 -8.65
N ILE A 81 -8.84 -8.76 -9.23
CA ILE A 81 -7.67 -8.25 -8.52
C ILE A 81 -7.62 -6.74 -8.66
N VAL A 82 -7.47 -6.04 -7.54
CA VAL A 82 -7.26 -4.60 -7.49
C VAL A 82 -6.00 -4.26 -6.69
N PRO A 83 -5.29 -3.19 -7.03
CA PRO A 83 -4.04 -2.85 -6.34
C PRO A 83 -4.24 -2.18 -4.98
N LEU A 84 -5.44 -1.68 -4.66
CA LEU A 84 -5.70 -0.85 -3.49
C LEU A 84 -7.00 -1.24 -2.79
N LYS A 85 -6.99 -1.26 -1.45
CA LYS A 85 -8.18 -1.54 -0.62
C LYS A 85 -9.36 -0.61 -0.93
N ALA A 86 -9.10 0.66 -1.24
CA ALA A 86 -10.15 1.62 -1.59
C ALA A 86 -10.87 1.23 -2.90
N LEU A 87 -10.10 0.81 -3.93
CA LEU A 87 -10.66 0.31 -5.19
C LEU A 87 -11.41 -1.01 -4.99
N ALA A 88 -10.95 -1.87 -4.08
CA ALA A 88 -11.65 -3.10 -3.76
C ALA A 88 -13.07 -2.82 -3.23
N SER A 89 -13.22 -1.83 -2.37
CA SER A 89 -14.54 -1.45 -1.85
C SER A 89 -15.45 -0.87 -2.93
N GLU A 90 -14.92 -0.05 -3.85
CA GLU A 90 -15.68 0.50 -4.99
C GLU A 90 -16.14 -0.63 -5.92
N LYS A 91 -15.24 -1.55 -6.30
CA LYS A 91 -15.56 -2.68 -7.17
C LYS A 91 -16.50 -3.68 -6.50
N LEU A 92 -16.38 -3.85 -5.18
CA LEU A 92 -17.35 -4.64 -4.42
C LEU A 92 -18.78 -4.08 -4.51
N GLU A 93 -18.94 -2.77 -4.37
CA GLU A 93 -20.28 -2.13 -4.48
C GLU A 93 -20.86 -2.29 -5.88
N GLU A 94 -20.06 -2.08 -6.94
CA GLU A 94 -20.48 -2.29 -8.33
C GLU A 94 -20.88 -3.76 -8.58
N LEU A 95 -20.05 -4.71 -8.18
CA LEU A 95 -20.30 -6.14 -8.36
C LEU A 95 -21.47 -6.65 -7.49
N LYS A 96 -21.68 -6.10 -6.29
CA LYS A 96 -22.85 -6.45 -5.47
C LYS A 96 -24.16 -6.09 -6.13
N GLN A 97 -24.26 -4.93 -6.80
CA GLN A 97 -25.45 -4.57 -7.56
C GLN A 97 -25.75 -5.60 -8.66
N ILE A 98 -24.70 -6.07 -9.37
CA ILE A 98 -24.83 -7.14 -10.37
C ILE A 98 -25.22 -8.46 -9.68
N GLY A 99 -24.54 -8.79 -8.57
CA GLY A 99 -24.80 -10.00 -7.80
C GLY A 99 -26.23 -10.09 -7.29
N ASP A 100 -26.76 -9.00 -6.75
CA ASP A 100 -28.16 -8.92 -6.28
C ASP A 100 -29.16 -9.15 -7.43
N ALA A 101 -28.86 -8.64 -8.63
CA ALA A 101 -29.71 -8.84 -9.82
C ALA A 101 -29.64 -10.26 -10.39
N LEU A 102 -28.52 -10.99 -10.18
CA LEU A 102 -28.26 -12.31 -10.76
C LEU A 102 -28.28 -13.46 -9.74
N GLY A 103 -28.43 -13.16 -8.45
CA GLY A 103 -28.36 -14.16 -7.37
C GLY A 103 -26.94 -14.68 -7.10
N LEU A 104 -25.89 -13.89 -7.40
CA LEU A 104 -24.50 -14.25 -7.21
C LEU A 104 -23.97 -13.71 -5.88
N LYS A 105 -23.13 -14.50 -5.21
CA LYS A 105 -22.45 -14.12 -3.97
C LYS A 105 -21.11 -13.45 -4.27
N ILE A 106 -20.93 -12.24 -3.77
CA ILE A 106 -19.71 -11.46 -3.96
C ILE A 106 -18.91 -11.43 -2.65
N GLY A 107 -17.66 -11.90 -2.69
CA GLY A 107 -16.73 -11.89 -1.56
C GLY A 107 -15.73 -10.73 -1.64
N LEU A 108 -15.25 -10.29 -0.48
CA LEU A 108 -14.20 -9.28 -0.37
C LEU A 108 -12.99 -9.88 0.38
N GLY A 109 -11.82 -9.81 -0.24
CA GLY A 109 -10.55 -10.26 0.34
C GLY A 109 -9.56 -9.11 0.47
N ILE A 110 -9.56 -8.37 1.59
CA ILE A 110 -8.64 -7.25 1.84
C ILE A 110 -7.98 -7.29 3.22
N GLY A 111 -8.41 -8.19 4.11
CA GLY A 111 -7.93 -8.34 5.47
C GLY A 111 -7.72 -9.81 5.84
N ASP A 112 -7.43 -10.06 7.11
CA ASP A 112 -7.14 -11.39 7.66
C ASP A 112 -8.17 -11.83 8.71
N ALA A 113 -9.38 -11.27 8.70
CA ALA A 113 -10.41 -11.60 9.68
C ALA A 113 -11.01 -12.99 9.40
N PRO A 114 -11.21 -13.84 10.43
CA PRO A 114 -11.79 -15.19 10.28
C PRO A 114 -13.21 -15.20 9.71
N SER A 115 -13.95 -14.10 9.91
CA SER A 115 -15.28 -13.91 9.29
C SER A 115 -15.19 -13.75 7.77
N GLU A 116 -14.07 -13.25 7.25
CA GLU A 116 -13.81 -13.12 5.81
C GLU A 116 -13.52 -14.48 5.17
N ALA A 117 -12.84 -15.40 5.84
CA ALA A 117 -12.47 -16.71 5.30
C ALA A 117 -13.71 -17.47 4.81
N ARG A 118 -14.77 -17.56 5.60
CA ARG A 118 -16.02 -18.23 5.19
C ARG A 118 -16.74 -17.54 4.04
N GLN A 119 -16.70 -16.20 3.98
CA GLN A 119 -17.30 -15.43 2.88
C GLN A 119 -16.51 -15.61 1.59
N ILE A 120 -15.18 -15.75 1.69
CA ILE A 120 -14.29 -16.00 0.56
C ILE A 120 -14.54 -17.39 -0.02
N ASP A 121 -14.70 -18.41 0.83
CA ASP A 121 -14.88 -19.80 0.36
C ASP A 121 -16.24 -20.03 -0.32
N ASP A 122 -17.27 -19.27 0.06
CA ASP A 122 -18.67 -19.44 -0.44
C ASP A 122 -19.06 -18.42 -1.54
N CYS A 123 -18.14 -17.60 -2.04
CA CYS A 123 -18.46 -16.59 -3.07
C CYS A 123 -18.30 -17.13 -4.50
N ASP A 124 -19.09 -16.56 -5.42
CA ASP A 124 -19.00 -16.80 -6.86
C ASP A 124 -18.00 -15.85 -7.52
N ILE A 125 -17.86 -14.65 -6.98
CA ILE A 125 -16.88 -13.64 -7.43
C ILE A 125 -16.13 -13.11 -6.22
N LEU A 126 -14.80 -13.19 -6.26
CA LEU A 126 -13.92 -12.63 -5.23
C LEU A 126 -13.28 -11.34 -5.72
N VAL A 127 -13.51 -10.24 -5.01
CA VAL A 127 -12.74 -8.99 -5.17
C VAL A 127 -11.63 -8.98 -4.12
N CYS A 128 -10.37 -8.90 -4.54
CA CYS A 128 -9.24 -8.95 -3.61
C CYS A 128 -8.04 -8.11 -4.05
N THR A 129 -7.14 -7.84 -3.11
CA THR A 129 -5.83 -7.27 -3.44
C THR A 129 -4.86 -8.35 -3.92
N SER A 130 -3.77 -7.95 -4.63
CA SER A 130 -2.73 -8.88 -5.09
C SER A 130 -2.11 -9.64 -3.93
N GLU A 131 -1.85 -8.98 -2.80
CA GLU A 131 -1.27 -9.59 -1.61
C GLU A 131 -2.21 -10.64 -0.99
N LYS A 132 -3.53 -10.33 -0.95
CA LYS A 132 -4.51 -11.30 -0.43
C LYS A 132 -4.66 -12.51 -1.34
N LEU A 133 -4.65 -12.32 -2.65
CA LEU A 133 -4.68 -13.43 -3.60
C LEU A 133 -3.44 -14.32 -3.43
N ASP A 134 -2.25 -13.74 -3.32
CA ASP A 134 -1.02 -14.48 -3.07
C ASP A 134 -1.10 -15.28 -1.75
N SER A 135 -1.63 -14.67 -0.68
CA SER A 135 -1.88 -15.35 0.60
C SER A 135 -2.87 -16.53 0.46
N LEU A 136 -3.97 -16.34 -0.28
CA LEU A 136 -4.96 -17.41 -0.55
C LEU A 136 -4.36 -18.55 -1.36
N MET A 137 -3.58 -18.26 -2.40
CA MET A 137 -2.90 -19.29 -3.19
C MET A 137 -1.90 -20.09 -2.35
N ARG A 138 -1.26 -19.47 -1.37
CA ARG A 138 -0.34 -20.15 -0.44
C ARG A 138 -1.05 -21.01 0.59
N SER A 139 -2.20 -20.60 1.06
CA SER A 139 -3.00 -21.36 2.03
C SER A 139 -3.73 -22.57 1.42
N LYS A 140 -3.55 -22.84 0.11
CA LYS A 140 -4.22 -23.92 -0.64
C LYS A 140 -5.75 -23.83 -0.55
N SER A 141 -6.29 -22.60 -0.57
CA SER A 141 -7.73 -22.36 -0.53
C SER A 141 -8.46 -23.05 -1.68
N GLU A 142 -9.57 -23.73 -1.40
CA GLU A 142 -10.41 -24.42 -2.40
C GLU A 142 -11.00 -23.45 -3.44
N ILE A 143 -10.97 -22.16 -3.15
CA ILE A 143 -11.48 -21.13 -4.09
C ILE A 143 -10.80 -21.20 -5.46
N LEU A 144 -9.51 -21.62 -5.49
CA LEU A 144 -8.73 -21.69 -6.73
C LEU A 144 -9.15 -22.86 -7.61
N SER A 145 -9.71 -23.92 -7.06
CA SER A 145 -10.06 -25.16 -7.80
C SER A 145 -11.13 -24.96 -8.87
N ARG A 146 -11.94 -23.90 -8.77
CA ARG A 146 -13.06 -23.61 -9.68
C ARG A 146 -12.92 -22.29 -10.42
N VAL A 147 -11.74 -21.66 -10.40
CA VAL A 147 -11.53 -20.37 -11.06
C VAL A 147 -11.47 -20.55 -12.56
N SER A 148 -12.32 -19.82 -13.29
CA SER A 148 -12.35 -19.80 -14.77
C SER A 148 -11.97 -18.45 -15.36
N VAL A 149 -11.95 -17.38 -14.56
CA VAL A 149 -11.59 -16.04 -15.04
C VAL A 149 -10.90 -15.26 -13.93
N VAL A 150 -9.85 -14.54 -14.32
CA VAL A 150 -9.12 -13.62 -13.45
C VAL A 150 -9.00 -12.26 -14.13
N VAL A 151 -9.44 -11.24 -13.45
CA VAL A 151 -9.29 -9.85 -13.88
C VAL A 151 -8.17 -9.21 -13.07
N ALA A 152 -7.19 -8.59 -13.74
CA ALA A 152 -6.17 -7.76 -13.12
C ALA A 152 -6.41 -6.29 -13.50
N ASP A 153 -6.96 -5.53 -12.56
CA ASP A 153 -7.23 -4.10 -12.76
C ASP A 153 -6.00 -3.24 -12.45
N GLU A 154 -5.91 -2.08 -13.10
CA GLU A 154 -4.77 -1.15 -13.02
C GLU A 154 -3.43 -1.86 -13.27
N PHE A 155 -3.39 -2.74 -14.29
CA PHE A 155 -2.26 -3.62 -14.59
C PHE A 155 -0.93 -2.88 -14.80
N HIS A 156 -0.94 -1.62 -15.21
CA HIS A 156 0.25 -0.78 -15.31
C HIS A 156 1.02 -0.61 -13.98
N LEU A 157 0.41 -0.93 -12.82
CA LEU A 157 1.09 -0.99 -11.54
C LEU A 157 2.05 -2.18 -11.39
N LEU A 158 2.18 -3.02 -12.42
CA LEU A 158 3.30 -3.96 -12.54
C LEU A 158 4.67 -3.24 -12.43
N ASN A 159 4.74 -1.97 -12.83
CA ASN A 159 5.94 -1.12 -12.67
C ASN A 159 6.16 -0.57 -11.25
N ASP A 160 5.24 -0.80 -10.31
CA ASP A 160 5.40 -0.40 -8.91
C ASP A 160 6.38 -1.32 -8.19
N SER A 161 7.37 -0.73 -7.47
CA SER A 161 8.45 -1.48 -6.82
C SER A 161 7.96 -2.41 -5.70
N HIS A 162 6.82 -2.15 -5.09
CA HIS A 162 6.28 -2.92 -3.96
C HIS A 162 5.19 -3.91 -4.39
N ARG A 163 4.30 -3.51 -5.30
CA ARG A 163 3.12 -4.30 -5.70
C ARG A 163 3.31 -5.07 -6.99
N GLY A 164 4.15 -4.55 -7.89
CA GLY A 164 4.43 -5.16 -9.18
C GLY A 164 4.89 -6.61 -9.08
N PRO A 165 5.90 -6.92 -8.25
CA PRO A 165 6.38 -8.28 -8.08
C PRO A 165 5.28 -9.27 -7.67
N THR A 166 4.44 -8.92 -6.72
CA THR A 166 3.34 -9.78 -6.28
C THR A 166 2.29 -9.98 -7.37
N MET A 167 1.94 -8.94 -8.12
CA MET A 167 1.01 -9.04 -9.26
C MET A 167 1.58 -9.94 -10.35
N GLU A 168 2.86 -9.78 -10.68
CA GLU A 168 3.58 -10.60 -11.67
C GLU A 168 3.58 -12.08 -11.29
N ILE A 169 4.00 -12.39 -10.07
CA ILE A 169 4.02 -13.77 -9.56
C ILE A 169 2.62 -14.38 -9.49
N ASN A 170 1.59 -13.62 -9.10
CA ASN A 170 0.22 -14.11 -9.09
C ASN A 170 -0.25 -14.52 -10.48
N LEU A 171 -0.02 -13.69 -11.49
CA LEU A 171 -0.40 -14.01 -12.88
C LEU A 171 0.41 -15.19 -13.44
N ALA A 172 1.73 -15.23 -13.19
CA ALA A 172 2.55 -16.38 -13.57
C ALA A 172 2.07 -17.67 -12.90
N ARG A 173 1.73 -17.61 -11.61
CA ARG A 173 1.21 -18.78 -10.85
C ARG A 173 -0.16 -19.22 -11.35
N ILE A 174 -1.07 -18.30 -11.66
CA ILE A 174 -2.38 -18.61 -12.26
C ILE A 174 -2.20 -19.30 -13.59
N ARG A 175 -1.36 -18.78 -14.49
CA ARG A 175 -1.05 -19.43 -15.79
C ARG A 175 -0.47 -20.83 -15.62
N HIS A 176 0.34 -21.03 -14.58
CA HIS A 176 0.95 -22.33 -14.29
C HIS A 176 -0.06 -23.32 -13.69
N LEU A 177 -0.87 -22.88 -12.71
CA LEU A 177 -1.79 -23.76 -11.97
C LEU A 177 -3.14 -23.97 -12.67
N ILE A 178 -3.64 -22.96 -13.37
CA ILE A 178 -4.97 -22.93 -13.99
C ILE A 178 -4.83 -22.39 -15.43
N PRO A 179 -4.15 -23.09 -16.32
CA PRO A 179 -3.89 -22.60 -17.68
C PRO A 179 -5.15 -22.38 -18.53
N SER A 180 -6.29 -22.94 -18.10
CA SER A 180 -7.60 -22.75 -18.76
C SER A 180 -8.34 -21.51 -18.29
N ALA A 181 -7.87 -20.82 -17.24
CA ALA A 181 -8.52 -19.61 -16.77
C ALA A 181 -8.27 -18.44 -17.74
N GLN A 182 -9.36 -17.75 -18.12
CA GLN A 182 -9.25 -16.52 -18.91
C GLN A 182 -8.62 -15.41 -18.07
N ILE A 183 -7.60 -14.73 -18.59
CA ILE A 183 -6.97 -13.58 -17.98
C ILE A 183 -7.41 -12.31 -18.70
N ILE A 184 -7.99 -11.37 -17.98
CA ILE A 184 -8.42 -10.06 -18.48
C ILE A 184 -7.61 -8.99 -17.75
N THR A 185 -6.77 -8.24 -18.45
CA THR A 185 -5.98 -7.16 -17.86
C THR A 185 -6.49 -5.80 -18.30
N LEU A 186 -6.72 -4.93 -17.32
CA LEU A 186 -7.18 -3.56 -17.54
C LEU A 186 -6.03 -2.60 -17.20
N SER A 187 -5.55 -1.86 -18.20
CA SER A 187 -4.41 -0.96 -18.04
C SER A 187 -4.74 0.45 -18.53
N ALA A 188 -4.04 1.44 -17.97
CA ALA A 188 -3.84 2.71 -18.66
C ALA A 188 -2.91 2.48 -19.88
N THR A 189 -2.80 3.46 -20.76
CA THR A 189 -1.86 3.42 -21.89
C THR A 189 -0.43 3.31 -21.38
N VAL A 190 0.35 2.36 -21.93
CA VAL A 190 1.76 2.06 -21.60
C VAL A 190 2.57 1.91 -22.87
N GLY A 191 3.90 2.12 -22.80
CA GLY A 191 4.78 2.14 -23.98
C GLY A 191 4.89 0.78 -24.64
N ASN A 192 5.10 -0.28 -23.86
CA ASN A 192 5.34 -1.64 -24.33
C ASN A 192 4.13 -2.57 -24.17
N SER A 193 2.93 -2.08 -24.49
CA SER A 193 1.68 -2.86 -24.35
C SER A 193 1.68 -4.17 -25.14
N GLN A 194 2.32 -4.22 -26.33
CA GLN A 194 2.42 -5.44 -27.13
C GLN A 194 3.26 -6.50 -26.41
N ASP A 195 4.42 -6.14 -25.87
CA ASP A 195 5.31 -7.05 -25.15
C ASP A 195 4.61 -7.67 -23.89
N LEU A 196 3.83 -6.87 -23.19
CA LEU A 196 3.01 -7.35 -22.05
C LEU A 196 1.88 -8.28 -22.51
N ALA A 197 1.23 -7.98 -23.63
CA ALA A 197 0.19 -8.83 -24.20
C ALA A 197 0.77 -10.16 -24.71
N ASP A 198 1.94 -10.15 -25.34
CA ASP A 198 2.66 -11.34 -25.78
C ASP A 198 3.05 -12.23 -24.59
N TRP A 199 3.54 -11.64 -23.47
CA TRP A 199 3.81 -12.39 -22.25
C TRP A 199 2.56 -13.11 -21.72
N LEU A 200 1.39 -12.47 -21.73
CA LEU A 200 0.13 -13.05 -21.25
C LEU A 200 -0.65 -13.84 -22.30
N GLU A 201 -0.09 -13.98 -23.52
CA GLU A 201 -0.79 -14.59 -24.67
C GLU A 201 -2.18 -13.99 -24.87
N SER A 202 -2.27 -12.66 -24.78
CA SER A 202 -3.51 -11.91 -24.75
C SER A 202 -3.79 -11.17 -26.03
N LYS A 203 -5.05 -11.10 -26.44
CA LYS A 203 -5.49 -10.15 -27.48
C LYS A 203 -5.34 -8.73 -26.97
N LEU A 204 -4.51 -7.93 -27.60
CA LEU A 204 -4.30 -6.53 -27.25
C LEU A 204 -5.35 -5.62 -27.92
N ILE A 205 -5.99 -4.78 -27.09
CA ILE A 205 -6.89 -3.68 -27.52
C ILE A 205 -6.28 -2.37 -27.03
N VAL A 206 -5.90 -1.51 -27.95
CA VAL A 206 -5.31 -0.18 -27.66
C VAL A 206 -6.19 0.89 -28.25
N SER A 207 -6.58 1.86 -27.45
CA SER A 207 -7.37 3.00 -27.95
C SER A 207 -7.13 4.23 -27.09
N ASP A 208 -7.08 5.39 -27.70
CA ASP A 208 -7.06 6.69 -27.03
C ASP A 208 -8.46 7.29 -26.85
N TRP A 209 -9.49 6.54 -27.21
CA TRP A 209 -10.88 6.96 -27.10
C TRP A 209 -11.30 7.28 -25.65
N ARG A 210 -12.07 8.35 -25.49
CA ARG A 210 -12.62 8.78 -24.20
C ARG A 210 -14.05 9.25 -24.33
N PRO A 211 -14.90 9.01 -23.31
CA PRO A 211 -16.30 9.50 -23.30
C PRO A 211 -16.40 11.02 -23.21
N VAL A 212 -15.39 11.66 -22.64
CA VAL A 212 -15.24 13.13 -22.59
C VAL A 212 -13.89 13.46 -23.20
N SER A 213 -13.89 14.25 -24.27
CA SER A 213 -12.66 14.70 -24.92
C SER A 213 -11.82 15.56 -23.98
N LEU A 214 -10.49 15.45 -24.07
CA LEU A 214 -9.57 16.28 -23.29
C LEU A 214 -8.97 17.36 -24.19
N GLU A 215 -8.99 18.59 -23.68
CA GLU A 215 -8.25 19.71 -24.21
C GLU A 215 -7.01 19.96 -23.36
N TYR A 216 -5.86 19.75 -23.99
CA TYR A 216 -4.57 20.00 -23.35
C TYR A 216 -4.17 21.45 -23.52
N SER A 217 -3.68 22.07 -22.46
CA SER A 217 -3.12 23.42 -22.51
C SER A 217 -1.90 23.56 -21.63
N THR A 218 -0.97 24.38 -22.06
CA THR A 218 0.14 24.84 -21.23
C THR A 218 -0.19 26.22 -20.65
N LEU A 219 0.12 26.40 -19.38
CA LEU A 219 -0.15 27.63 -18.65
C LEU A 219 1.17 28.25 -18.21
N ALA A 220 1.64 29.25 -18.95
CA ALA A 220 2.85 30.00 -18.69
C ALA A 220 2.48 31.33 -18.01
N GLU A 221 2.81 31.50 -16.74
CA GLU A 221 2.27 32.58 -15.91
C GLU A 221 0.73 32.58 -15.93
N LEU A 222 0.08 33.48 -16.66
CA LEU A 222 -1.37 33.55 -16.85
C LEU A 222 -1.79 33.29 -18.31
N ASP A 223 -0.84 33.09 -19.19
CA ASP A 223 -1.11 32.84 -20.61
C ASP A 223 -1.39 31.35 -20.81
N LEU A 224 -2.61 31.06 -21.22
CA LEU A 224 -3.08 29.71 -21.51
C LEU A 224 -3.01 29.48 -23.02
N GLU A 225 -2.23 28.47 -23.40
CA GLU A 225 -2.01 28.10 -24.80
C GLU A 225 -2.51 26.67 -25.04
N PRO A 226 -3.55 26.49 -25.86
CA PRO A 226 -4.04 25.16 -26.24
C PRO A 226 -3.02 24.36 -27.02
N ARG A 227 -2.96 23.02 -26.81
CA ARG A 227 -2.01 22.11 -27.42
C ARG A 227 -2.74 20.95 -28.10
N ALA A 228 -2.48 20.72 -29.38
CA ALA A 228 -3.01 19.59 -30.12
C ALA A 228 -2.39 18.26 -29.64
N ILE A 229 -3.18 17.19 -29.60
CA ILE A 229 -2.71 15.85 -29.20
C ILE A 229 -1.78 15.25 -30.26
N GLN A 230 -2.05 15.50 -31.55
CA GLN A 230 -1.23 15.00 -32.67
C GLN A 230 -0.61 16.15 -33.43
N LYS A 231 0.70 16.05 -33.73
CA LYS A 231 1.39 16.86 -34.72
C LYS A 231 1.04 16.38 -36.13
N SER A 232 -0.23 16.30 -36.53
CA SER A 232 -0.56 16.06 -37.92
C SER A 232 -0.56 17.41 -38.65
N GLU A 233 0.06 17.47 -39.81
CA GLU A 233 0.04 18.63 -40.72
C GLU A 233 -1.40 19.04 -41.10
N LEU A 234 -2.39 18.17 -40.82
CA LEU A 234 -3.83 18.36 -41.04
C LEU A 234 -4.59 18.92 -39.84
N SER A 235 -4.05 18.94 -38.63
CA SER A 235 -4.65 19.65 -37.49
C SER A 235 -4.39 21.14 -37.66
N THR A 236 -5.25 21.78 -38.42
CA THR A 236 -5.22 23.23 -38.55
C THR A 236 -5.52 23.83 -37.18
N SER A 237 -4.80 24.88 -36.80
CA SER A 237 -5.00 25.67 -35.59
C SER A 237 -6.45 26.23 -35.41
N LYS A 238 -7.34 25.92 -36.31
CA LYS A 238 -8.75 26.30 -36.32
C LYS A 238 -9.63 25.46 -35.35
N ASP A 239 -9.19 24.23 -35.01
CA ASP A 239 -9.94 23.34 -34.12
C ASP A 239 -9.53 23.54 -32.64
N LEU A 240 -8.45 24.25 -32.37
CA LEU A 240 -8.02 24.61 -31.02
C LEU A 240 -8.59 25.99 -30.69
N GLY A 241 -9.11 26.15 -29.49
CA GLY A 241 -9.50 27.48 -28.98
C GLY A 241 -8.34 28.48 -29.08
N PRO A 242 -8.59 29.79 -29.17
CA PRO A 242 -7.51 30.78 -29.23
C PRO A 242 -6.74 30.81 -27.91
N PRO A 243 -5.42 31.12 -27.96
CA PRO A 243 -4.67 31.45 -26.74
C PRO A 243 -5.38 32.56 -25.96
N ARG A 244 -5.42 32.45 -24.64
CA ARG A 244 -6.06 33.47 -23.78
C ARG A 244 -5.27 33.70 -22.50
N THR A 245 -5.40 34.89 -21.96
CA THR A 245 -4.79 35.26 -20.68
C THR A 245 -5.86 35.15 -19.57
N LEU A 246 -5.52 34.47 -18.47
CA LEU A 246 -6.40 34.35 -17.32
C LEU A 246 -6.40 35.61 -16.46
N ASP A 247 -7.55 35.93 -15.88
CA ASP A 247 -7.65 37.05 -14.91
C ASP A 247 -7.11 36.61 -13.55
N GLY A 248 -6.15 37.38 -13.04
CA GLY A 248 -5.57 37.08 -11.72
C GLY A 248 -4.13 37.58 -11.56
N PRO A 249 -3.57 37.40 -10.35
CA PRO A 249 -2.17 37.75 -10.12
C PRO A 249 -1.23 36.65 -10.63
N LYS A 250 -0.21 37.03 -11.38
CA LYS A 250 0.83 36.12 -11.90
C LYS A 250 1.49 35.24 -10.84
N SER A 251 1.56 35.71 -9.59
CA SER A 251 2.12 34.97 -8.46
C SER A 251 1.21 33.82 -7.96
N HIS A 252 -0.01 33.70 -8.49
CA HIS A 252 -1.01 32.72 -8.00
C HIS A 252 -1.81 32.09 -9.14
N VAL A 253 -1.13 31.37 -9.98
CA VAL A 253 -1.67 30.70 -11.17
C VAL A 253 -2.85 29.77 -10.83
N ALA A 254 -2.75 29.00 -9.76
CA ALA A 254 -3.85 28.10 -9.33
C ALA A 254 -5.10 28.88 -8.91
N TRP A 255 -4.97 30.11 -8.40
CA TRP A 255 -6.12 30.95 -8.11
C TRP A 255 -6.80 31.43 -9.39
N ALA A 256 -6.05 31.87 -10.37
CA ALA A 256 -6.60 32.28 -11.67
C ALA A 256 -7.34 31.09 -12.33
N ALA A 257 -6.75 29.89 -12.29
CA ALA A 257 -7.37 28.67 -12.79
C ALA A 257 -8.65 28.29 -12.04
N LEU A 258 -8.69 28.47 -10.70
CA LEU A 258 -9.87 28.19 -9.89
C LEU A 258 -11.00 29.19 -10.16
N ASN A 259 -10.68 30.48 -10.18
CA ASN A 259 -11.66 31.52 -10.43
C ASN A 259 -12.32 31.35 -11.80
N ASP A 260 -11.53 31.12 -12.84
CA ASP A 260 -12.00 30.93 -14.21
C ASP A 260 -12.92 29.70 -14.35
N VAL A 261 -12.59 28.56 -13.71
CA VAL A 261 -13.46 27.37 -13.79
C VAL A 261 -14.70 27.49 -12.89
N TYR A 262 -14.60 28.20 -11.77
CA TYR A 262 -15.73 28.44 -10.87
C TYR A 262 -16.82 29.29 -11.57
N ASP A 263 -16.43 30.36 -12.26
CA ASP A 263 -17.35 31.21 -13.03
C ASP A 263 -18.08 30.39 -14.13
N GLN A 264 -17.52 29.28 -14.55
CA GLN A 264 -18.11 28.33 -15.50
C GLN A 264 -18.88 27.17 -14.83
N GLY A 265 -19.09 27.20 -13.51
CA GLY A 265 -19.77 26.14 -12.74
C GLY A 265 -19.01 24.84 -12.62
N GLY A 266 -17.68 24.84 -12.84
CA GLY A 266 -16.81 23.69 -12.77
C GLY A 266 -16.05 23.56 -11.44
N GLN A 267 -15.35 22.44 -11.27
CA GLN A 267 -14.44 22.17 -10.14
C GLN A 267 -13.01 22.05 -10.65
N LEU A 268 -12.04 22.41 -9.79
CA LEU A 268 -10.62 22.32 -10.06
C LEU A 268 -9.95 21.24 -9.22
N LEU A 269 -9.14 20.41 -9.86
CA LEU A 269 -8.20 19.50 -9.21
C LEU A 269 -6.77 20.01 -9.47
N VAL A 270 -6.01 20.30 -8.41
CA VAL A 270 -4.63 20.79 -8.53
C VAL A 270 -3.65 19.75 -8.03
N PHE A 271 -2.78 19.25 -8.91
CA PHE A 271 -1.70 18.35 -8.52
C PHE A 271 -0.41 19.13 -8.19
N VAL A 272 0.19 18.75 -7.06
CA VAL A 272 1.42 19.36 -6.54
C VAL A 272 2.40 18.29 -6.06
N SER A 273 3.69 18.62 -6.06
CA SER A 273 4.77 17.64 -5.82
C SER A 273 4.89 17.10 -4.40
N SER A 274 4.36 17.79 -3.39
CA SER A 274 4.54 17.40 -1.99
C SER A 274 3.31 17.67 -1.12
N ARG A 275 3.19 16.89 -0.02
CA ARG A 275 2.14 17.07 1.00
C ARG A 275 2.11 18.53 1.53
N ARG A 276 3.28 19.11 1.80
CA ARG A 276 3.40 20.49 2.27
C ARG A 276 2.94 21.49 1.23
N SER A 277 3.22 21.24 -0.04
CA SER A 277 2.74 22.06 -1.15
C SER A 277 1.22 22.00 -1.27
N ALA A 278 0.61 20.81 -1.11
CA ALA A 278 -0.85 20.64 -1.14
C ALA A 278 -1.55 21.45 -0.03
N GLN A 279 -1.05 21.36 1.20
CA GLN A 279 -1.56 22.13 2.34
C GLN A 279 -1.41 23.64 2.14
N SER A 280 -0.21 24.08 1.71
CA SER A 280 0.08 25.50 1.50
C SER A 280 -0.80 26.10 0.42
N GLU A 281 -0.98 25.37 -0.69
CA GLU A 281 -1.80 25.83 -1.81
C GLU A 281 -3.28 25.88 -1.43
N ALA A 282 -3.81 24.80 -0.81
CA ALA A 282 -5.19 24.75 -0.34
C ALA A 282 -5.51 25.88 0.66
N LYS A 283 -4.57 26.18 1.58
CA LYS A 283 -4.72 27.30 2.54
C LYS A 283 -4.82 28.66 1.85
N LYS A 284 -3.99 28.90 0.82
CA LYS A 284 -4.02 30.15 0.06
C LYS A 284 -5.31 30.27 -0.75
N LEU A 285 -5.69 29.19 -1.46
CA LEU A 285 -6.91 29.16 -2.27
C LEU A 285 -8.17 29.25 -1.39
N GLY A 286 -8.25 28.51 -0.28
CA GLY A 286 -9.38 28.54 0.65
C GLY A 286 -9.63 29.92 1.23
N LYS A 287 -8.57 30.62 1.64
CA LYS A 287 -8.69 32.01 2.15
C LYS A 287 -9.22 32.99 1.10
N ARG A 288 -8.81 32.84 -0.17
CA ARG A 288 -9.27 33.70 -1.26
C ARG A 288 -10.70 33.33 -1.67
N MET A 289 -10.99 32.04 -1.79
CA MET A 289 -12.29 31.56 -2.20
C MET A 289 -13.38 31.86 -1.15
N LEU A 290 -13.05 31.80 0.15
CA LEU A 290 -13.98 32.23 1.21
C LEU A 290 -14.42 33.68 1.03
N LYS A 291 -13.48 34.60 0.68
CA LYS A 291 -13.83 36.00 0.39
C LYS A 291 -14.69 36.13 -0.86
N HIS A 292 -14.39 35.34 -1.90
CA HIS A 292 -15.14 35.30 -3.14
C HIS A 292 -16.59 34.80 -2.90
N LEU A 293 -16.74 33.65 -2.20
CA LEU A 293 -18.03 33.05 -1.85
C LEU A 293 -18.88 33.97 -0.96
N SER A 294 -18.26 34.64 0.02
CA SER A 294 -18.97 35.56 0.92
C SER A 294 -19.61 36.74 0.16
N LYS A 295 -19.06 37.09 -1.00
CA LYS A 295 -19.57 38.17 -1.84
C LYS A 295 -20.56 37.67 -2.89
N ASN A 296 -20.27 36.53 -3.54
CA ASN A 296 -20.94 36.08 -4.75
C ASN A 296 -21.93 34.94 -4.52
N ASP A 297 -21.69 34.08 -3.52
CA ASP A 297 -22.53 32.92 -3.19
C ASP A 297 -22.55 32.61 -1.68
N PRO A 298 -23.10 33.51 -0.84
CA PRO A 298 -23.11 33.32 0.61
C PRO A 298 -23.97 32.13 1.07
N GLN A 299 -24.83 31.59 0.22
CA GLN A 299 -25.75 30.49 0.59
C GLN A 299 -25.01 29.17 0.82
N ILE A 300 -23.85 28.95 0.21
CA ILE A 300 -23.07 27.73 0.38
C ILE A 300 -22.29 27.69 1.71
N ILE A 301 -22.00 28.87 2.32
CA ILE A 301 -21.16 29.00 3.50
C ILE A 301 -21.64 28.16 4.70
N PRO A 302 -22.94 28.11 5.07
CA PRO A 302 -23.40 27.30 6.18
C PRO A 302 -23.09 25.80 6.00
N ASN A 303 -23.18 25.29 4.76
CA ASN A 303 -22.87 23.88 4.45
C ASN A 303 -21.35 23.61 4.58
N LEU A 304 -20.52 24.52 4.11
CA LEU A 304 -19.06 24.44 4.28
C LEU A 304 -18.64 24.53 5.76
N GLN A 305 -19.31 25.35 6.56
CA GLN A 305 -19.07 25.43 8.01
C GLN A 305 -19.41 24.10 8.71
N ARG A 306 -20.56 23.50 8.38
CA ARG A 306 -20.92 22.17 8.91
C ARG A 306 -19.89 21.09 8.54
N LEU A 307 -19.40 21.09 7.30
CA LEU A 307 -18.34 20.18 6.86
C LEU A 307 -17.06 20.43 7.63
N SER A 308 -16.63 21.69 7.77
CA SER A 308 -15.47 22.11 8.55
C SER A 308 -15.53 21.62 10.00
N GLU A 309 -16.70 21.75 10.65
CA GLU A 309 -16.91 21.25 12.01
C GLU A 309 -16.83 19.71 12.10
N ARG A 310 -17.39 18.97 11.14
CA ARG A 310 -17.27 17.51 11.10
C ARG A 310 -15.80 17.09 11.00
N ILE A 311 -15.05 17.71 10.10
CA ILE A 311 -13.61 17.44 9.92
C ILE A 311 -12.82 17.77 11.18
N SER A 312 -13.06 18.91 11.81
CA SER A 312 -12.39 19.29 13.06
C SER A 312 -12.69 18.32 14.21
N ARG A 313 -13.93 17.79 14.28
CA ARG A 313 -14.32 16.81 15.31
C ARG A 313 -13.78 15.41 15.04
N SER A 314 -13.48 15.07 13.78
CA SER A 314 -13.04 13.73 13.40
C SER A 314 -11.61 13.41 13.85
N SER A 315 -10.80 14.42 14.16
CA SER A 315 -9.42 14.21 14.64
C SER A 315 -8.94 15.32 15.54
N ASN A 316 -8.22 14.96 16.61
CA ASN A 316 -7.48 15.90 17.46
C ASN A 316 -6.07 16.08 16.87
N SER A 317 -5.94 16.73 15.69
CA SER A 317 -4.67 16.94 15.01
C SER A 317 -4.53 18.34 14.45
N SER A 318 -3.31 18.86 14.43
CA SER A 318 -3.00 20.17 13.84
C SER A 318 -3.33 20.20 12.35
N MET A 319 -3.13 19.09 11.67
CA MET A 319 -3.46 18.93 10.26
C MET A 319 -4.97 18.97 10.01
N GLY A 320 -5.77 18.37 10.89
CA GLY A 320 -7.22 18.42 10.83
C GLY A 320 -7.75 19.85 10.95
N ASP A 321 -7.16 20.66 11.84
CA ASP A 321 -7.54 22.07 12.00
C ASP A 321 -7.22 22.89 10.73
N ILE A 322 -6.05 22.63 10.10
CA ILE A 322 -5.69 23.29 8.83
C ILE A 322 -6.67 22.91 7.72
N LEU A 323 -7.05 21.64 7.63
CA LEU A 323 -8.01 21.15 6.65
C LEU A 323 -9.38 21.79 6.86
N ALA A 324 -9.88 21.80 8.09
CA ALA A 324 -11.14 22.42 8.46
C ALA A 324 -11.19 23.92 8.10
N GLU A 325 -10.08 24.63 8.29
CA GLU A 325 -9.97 26.05 7.88
C GLU A 325 -10.01 26.24 6.34
N CYS A 326 -9.36 25.36 5.58
CA CYS A 326 -9.41 25.38 4.11
C CYS A 326 -10.84 25.14 3.60
N VAL A 327 -11.54 24.17 4.20
CA VAL A 327 -12.90 23.74 3.80
C VAL A 327 -13.93 24.85 3.97
N LYS A 328 -13.78 25.77 4.91
CA LYS A 328 -14.65 26.97 5.03
C LYS A 328 -14.70 27.78 3.72
N GLY A 329 -13.63 27.74 2.93
CA GLY A 329 -13.58 28.36 1.61
C GLY A 329 -13.89 27.43 0.44
N GLY A 330 -14.48 26.26 0.67
CA GLY A 330 -14.79 25.32 -0.40
C GLY A 330 -13.55 24.68 -1.06
N VAL A 331 -12.40 24.68 -0.38
CA VAL A 331 -11.12 24.12 -0.85
C VAL A 331 -10.61 23.10 0.16
N ALA A 332 -10.10 21.97 -0.31
CA ALA A 332 -9.47 20.99 0.55
C ALA A 332 -8.09 20.57 -0.01
N PHE A 333 -7.31 19.86 0.80
CA PHE A 333 -6.13 19.15 0.33
C PHE A 333 -6.26 17.65 0.58
N HIS A 334 -5.62 16.86 -0.27
CA HIS A 334 -5.66 15.40 -0.21
C HIS A 334 -4.26 14.80 -0.37
N HIS A 335 -3.82 14.02 0.59
CA HIS A 335 -2.57 13.25 0.57
C HIS A 335 -2.58 12.16 1.65
N ALA A 336 -1.66 11.21 1.58
CA ALA A 336 -1.55 10.07 2.50
C ALA A 336 -1.32 10.46 3.98
N GLY A 337 -0.93 11.72 4.27
CA GLY A 337 -0.77 12.21 5.65
C GLY A 337 -2.08 12.49 6.38
N LEU A 338 -3.22 12.52 5.68
CA LEU A 338 -4.55 12.68 6.30
C LEU A 338 -5.04 11.35 6.86
N MET A 339 -5.87 11.42 7.89
CA MET A 339 -6.60 10.26 8.39
C MET A 339 -7.60 9.75 7.36
N HIS A 340 -7.88 8.44 7.38
CA HIS A 340 -8.83 7.83 6.44
C HIS A 340 -10.22 8.47 6.51
N SER A 341 -10.73 8.73 7.74
CA SER A 341 -12.02 9.42 7.92
C SER A 341 -12.07 10.80 7.27
N GLN A 342 -10.99 11.56 7.37
CA GLN A 342 -10.88 12.88 6.75
C GLN A 342 -10.86 12.80 5.23
N ARG A 343 -10.10 11.83 4.67
CA ARG A 343 -10.05 11.59 3.23
C ARG A 343 -11.44 11.28 2.68
N ASN A 344 -12.17 10.36 3.31
CA ASN A 344 -13.53 9.98 2.90
C ASN A 344 -14.49 11.17 2.93
N GLU A 345 -14.44 12.01 3.98
CA GLU A 345 -15.31 13.19 4.08
C GLU A 345 -15.06 14.20 2.94
N ILE A 346 -13.78 14.48 2.62
CA ILE A 346 -13.47 15.44 1.54
C ILE A 346 -13.71 14.85 0.15
N GLU A 347 -13.47 13.54 -0.05
CA GLU A 347 -13.78 12.85 -1.30
C GLU A 347 -15.28 12.89 -1.58
N LYS A 348 -16.10 12.57 -0.58
CA LYS A 348 -17.55 12.68 -0.66
C LYS A 348 -17.99 14.12 -0.95
N ALA A 349 -17.48 15.08 -0.18
CA ALA A 349 -17.83 16.49 -0.36
C ALA A 349 -17.44 17.04 -1.75
N PHE A 350 -16.35 16.52 -2.34
CA PHE A 350 -15.94 16.88 -3.69
C PHE A 350 -16.86 16.23 -4.75
N LYS A 351 -17.20 14.95 -4.59
CA LYS A 351 -18.20 14.26 -5.44
C LYS A 351 -19.56 14.96 -5.40
N ASP A 352 -20.00 15.37 -4.21
CA ASP A 352 -21.25 16.09 -3.97
C ASP A 352 -21.21 17.57 -4.43
N ARG A 353 -20.12 18.03 -5.04
CA ARG A 353 -19.86 19.40 -5.50
C ARG A 353 -19.93 20.49 -4.42
N LEU A 354 -19.79 20.10 -3.15
CA LEU A 354 -19.71 21.07 -2.05
C LEU A 354 -18.33 21.75 -2.01
N LEU A 355 -17.28 21.05 -2.44
CA LEU A 355 -15.93 21.60 -2.57
C LEU A 355 -15.66 22.01 -4.03
N ASN A 356 -15.14 23.21 -4.24
CA ASN A 356 -14.83 23.76 -5.54
C ASN A 356 -13.41 23.40 -6.02
N CYS A 357 -12.51 23.11 -5.09
CA CYS A 357 -11.12 22.78 -5.41
C CYS A 357 -10.55 21.74 -4.46
N LEU A 358 -9.74 20.84 -5.02
CA LEU A 358 -8.97 19.86 -4.28
C LEU A 358 -7.49 19.96 -4.68
N CYS A 359 -6.58 20.21 -3.72
CA CYS A 359 -5.14 20.21 -3.93
C CYS A 359 -4.58 18.86 -3.49
N ALA A 360 -4.01 18.08 -4.42
CA ALA A 360 -3.61 16.71 -4.16
C ALA A 360 -2.15 16.42 -4.54
N THR A 361 -1.58 15.40 -3.90
CA THR A 361 -0.35 14.76 -4.37
C THR A 361 -0.68 13.74 -5.46
N PRO A 362 0.29 13.32 -6.30
CA PRO A 362 0.07 12.36 -7.40
C PRO A 362 -0.58 11.04 -6.96
N THR A 363 -0.41 10.63 -5.71
CA THR A 363 -1.03 9.41 -5.14
C THR A 363 -2.56 9.37 -5.26
N LEU A 364 -3.24 10.52 -5.40
CA LEU A 364 -4.68 10.58 -5.65
C LEU A 364 -5.02 10.06 -7.05
N ALA A 365 -4.15 10.28 -8.03
CA ALA A 365 -4.42 9.89 -9.42
C ALA A 365 -4.54 8.37 -9.60
N ALA A 366 -3.81 7.58 -8.80
CA ALA A 366 -3.77 6.13 -8.88
C ALA A 366 -4.82 5.42 -8.00
N GLY A 367 -5.46 6.11 -7.04
CA GLY A 367 -6.19 5.39 -5.99
C GLY A 367 -7.66 5.74 -5.78
N VAL A 368 -8.17 6.82 -6.38
CA VAL A 368 -9.54 7.29 -6.13
C VAL A 368 -10.16 7.87 -7.40
N ASN A 369 -11.43 7.53 -7.66
CA ASN A 369 -12.16 8.08 -8.80
C ASN A 369 -12.79 9.43 -8.44
N LEU A 370 -12.03 10.51 -8.63
CA LEU A 370 -12.44 11.90 -8.40
C LEU A 370 -12.19 12.75 -9.67
N PRO A 371 -13.11 12.72 -10.64
CA PRO A 371 -12.98 13.57 -11.82
C PRO A 371 -13.38 15.00 -11.50
N ALA A 372 -12.74 15.95 -12.17
CA ALA A 372 -13.05 17.37 -12.13
C ALA A 372 -13.19 17.91 -13.55
N ARG A 373 -13.92 19.02 -13.75
CA ARG A 373 -13.95 19.66 -15.08
C ARG A 373 -12.54 20.04 -15.54
N ARG A 374 -11.76 20.64 -14.63
CA ARG A 374 -10.39 21.09 -14.92
C ARG A 374 -9.38 20.42 -13.99
N VAL A 375 -8.28 19.98 -14.57
CA VAL A 375 -7.10 19.50 -13.83
C VAL A 375 -5.92 20.40 -14.14
N LEU A 376 -5.25 20.86 -13.12
CA LEU A 376 -3.99 21.63 -13.22
C LEU A 376 -2.86 20.85 -12.58
N VAL A 377 -1.91 20.37 -13.36
CA VAL A 377 -0.64 19.86 -12.84
C VAL A 377 0.30 21.04 -12.64
N ARG A 378 0.38 21.51 -11.39
CA ARG A 378 1.14 22.71 -11.04
C ARG A 378 2.64 22.46 -10.92
N ASP A 379 3.01 21.29 -10.40
CA ASP A 379 4.41 20.92 -10.15
C ASP A 379 4.74 19.66 -10.95
N LEU A 380 5.64 19.78 -11.94
CA LEU A 380 6.08 18.70 -12.82
C LEU A 380 7.40 18.05 -12.36
N LYS A 381 7.94 18.49 -11.23
CA LYS A 381 9.16 17.94 -10.63
C LYS A 381 8.89 17.46 -9.22
N ARG A 382 9.50 16.33 -8.87
CA ARG A 382 9.49 15.74 -7.53
C ARG A 382 10.91 15.63 -7.01
N TYR A 383 11.09 15.84 -5.72
CA TYR A 383 12.37 15.66 -5.06
C TYR A 383 12.45 14.23 -4.51
N GLU A 384 13.35 13.43 -5.07
CA GLU A 384 13.61 12.04 -4.69
C GLU A 384 15.13 11.80 -4.65
N ASP A 385 15.60 11.04 -3.66
CA ASP A 385 17.01 10.65 -3.51
C ASP A 385 17.99 11.82 -3.59
N GLY A 386 17.63 12.95 -2.99
CA GLY A 386 18.49 14.13 -2.99
C GLY A 386 18.48 14.95 -4.30
N MET A 387 17.70 14.54 -5.30
CA MET A 387 17.65 15.20 -6.60
C MET A 387 16.23 15.61 -7.01
N SER A 388 16.14 16.69 -7.79
CA SER A 388 14.87 17.11 -8.40
C SER A 388 14.71 16.44 -9.75
N ARG A 389 13.74 15.51 -9.86
CA ARG A 389 13.45 14.76 -11.09
C ARG A 389 12.12 15.17 -11.69
N LEU A 390 12.02 15.17 -13.02
CA LEU A 390 10.74 15.32 -13.72
C LEU A 390 9.85 14.11 -13.45
N LEU A 391 8.55 14.34 -13.30
CA LEU A 391 7.57 13.26 -13.17
C LEU A 391 7.53 12.40 -14.45
N PRO A 392 7.25 11.10 -14.34
CA PRO A 392 7.00 10.25 -15.49
C PRO A 392 5.81 10.74 -16.34
N VAL A 393 5.87 10.52 -17.66
CA VAL A 393 4.79 10.91 -18.59
C VAL A 393 3.50 10.18 -18.23
N MET A 394 3.59 8.88 -17.91
CA MET A 394 2.45 8.06 -17.50
C MET A 394 1.75 8.67 -16.28
N GLU A 395 2.49 9.05 -15.24
CA GLU A 395 1.94 9.62 -14.00
C GLU A 395 1.24 10.96 -14.29
N VAL A 396 1.84 11.82 -15.09
CA VAL A 396 1.24 13.10 -15.50
C VAL A 396 -0.02 12.89 -16.34
N ARG A 397 -0.02 11.95 -17.30
CA ARG A 397 -1.21 11.63 -18.08
C ARG A 397 -2.34 11.03 -17.26
N GLN A 398 -2.05 10.23 -16.24
CA GLN A 398 -3.04 9.73 -15.29
C GLN A 398 -3.67 10.89 -14.49
N MET A 399 -2.87 11.87 -14.05
CA MET A 399 -3.38 13.07 -13.39
C MET A 399 -4.28 13.87 -14.32
N LEU A 400 -3.82 14.17 -15.52
CA LEU A 400 -4.59 14.91 -16.54
C LEU A 400 -5.83 14.14 -16.97
N GLY A 401 -5.77 12.81 -16.97
CA GLY A 401 -6.87 11.92 -17.25
C GLY A 401 -8.07 12.02 -16.28
N ARG A 402 -7.91 12.72 -15.16
CA ARG A 402 -9.01 13.06 -14.23
C ARG A 402 -9.82 14.27 -14.68
N ALA A 403 -9.42 14.93 -15.77
CA ALA A 403 -10.20 16.03 -16.34
C ALA A 403 -11.41 15.51 -17.13
N GLY A 404 -12.55 16.19 -16.99
CA GLY A 404 -13.82 15.85 -17.63
C GLY A 404 -14.65 14.85 -16.82
N ARG A 405 -15.86 15.26 -16.43
CA ARG A 405 -16.81 14.40 -15.73
C ARG A 405 -17.82 13.86 -16.74
N PRO A 406 -17.89 12.53 -16.96
CA PRO A 406 -18.91 11.96 -17.81
C PRO A 406 -20.31 12.43 -17.41
N ARG A 407 -21.19 12.69 -18.37
CA ARG A 407 -22.56 13.21 -18.21
C ARG A 407 -22.68 14.68 -17.74
N TYR A 408 -21.60 15.35 -17.35
CA TYR A 408 -21.65 16.72 -16.81
C TYR A 408 -20.85 17.72 -17.65
N ASP A 409 -19.67 17.33 -18.08
CA ASP A 409 -18.78 18.23 -18.80
C ASP A 409 -18.70 17.83 -20.28
N PRO A 410 -18.88 18.76 -21.21
CA PRO A 410 -18.72 18.48 -22.64
C PRO A 410 -17.25 18.19 -23.01
N VAL A 411 -16.33 18.81 -22.27
CA VAL A 411 -14.87 18.73 -22.46
C VAL A 411 -14.18 18.75 -21.11
N GLY A 412 -13.13 17.97 -20.97
CA GLY A 412 -12.21 17.98 -19.82
C GLY A 412 -11.00 18.87 -20.13
N GLU A 413 -10.68 19.79 -19.23
CA GLU A 413 -9.60 20.74 -19.40
C GLU A 413 -8.34 20.26 -18.63
N ALA A 414 -7.30 19.85 -19.37
CA ALA A 414 -6.06 19.26 -18.86
C ALA A 414 -4.89 20.26 -18.99
N TRP A 415 -4.53 20.92 -17.88
CA TRP A 415 -3.59 22.02 -17.88
C TRP A 415 -2.25 21.67 -17.22
N LEU A 416 -1.16 22.10 -17.86
CA LEU A 416 0.22 21.94 -17.39
C LEU A 416 0.82 23.31 -17.06
N ALA A 417 1.14 23.55 -15.81
CA ALA A 417 1.77 24.81 -15.42
C ALA A 417 3.27 24.80 -15.74
N CYS A 418 3.72 25.81 -16.44
CA CYS A 418 5.11 26.01 -16.86
C CYS A 418 5.82 26.95 -15.90
N LYS A 419 6.97 26.54 -15.36
CA LYS A 419 7.78 27.31 -14.43
C LYS A 419 9.24 27.32 -14.90
N GLY A 420 9.88 28.49 -14.83
CA GLY A 420 11.32 28.67 -15.08
C GLY A 420 11.64 29.41 -16.37
N GLY A 421 12.83 29.98 -16.51
CA GLY A 421 13.45 30.59 -17.68
C GLY A 421 12.57 31.50 -18.53
N ASP A 422 12.61 31.25 -19.84
CA ASP A 422 11.61 31.75 -20.77
C ASP A 422 10.33 30.95 -20.67
N PRO A 423 9.19 31.52 -20.25
CA PRO A 423 7.95 30.82 -20.05
C PRO A 423 7.40 30.11 -21.31
N ARG A 424 7.65 30.67 -22.51
CA ARG A 424 7.19 30.10 -23.78
C ARG A 424 8.03 28.88 -24.17
N GLN A 425 9.36 28.99 -24.09
CA GLN A 425 10.23 27.84 -24.35
C GLN A 425 9.94 26.70 -23.37
N ALA A 426 9.75 26.99 -22.08
CA ALA A 426 9.36 25.99 -21.09
C ALA A 426 8.00 25.35 -21.41
N ALA A 427 7.05 26.11 -21.96
CA ALA A 427 5.73 25.61 -22.36
C ALA A 427 5.83 24.62 -23.52
N ASP A 428 6.69 24.89 -24.52
CA ASP A 428 6.90 24.02 -25.66
C ASP A 428 7.62 22.72 -25.25
N GLU A 429 8.65 22.79 -24.42
CA GLU A 429 9.37 21.61 -23.89
C GLU A 429 8.44 20.71 -23.04
N ILE A 430 7.56 21.29 -22.24
CA ILE A 430 6.57 20.57 -21.43
C ILE A 430 5.51 19.93 -22.34
N ALA A 431 5.03 20.63 -23.35
CA ALA A 431 4.07 20.09 -24.31
C ALA A 431 4.70 18.93 -25.08
N GLU A 432 5.93 19.07 -25.59
CA GLU A 432 6.65 18.04 -26.31
C GLU A 432 6.81 16.77 -25.47
N ARG A 433 7.12 16.92 -24.17
CA ARG A 433 7.31 15.78 -23.28
C ARG A 433 5.99 15.12 -22.86
N TYR A 434 5.01 15.88 -22.38
CA TYR A 434 3.84 15.31 -21.67
C TYR A 434 2.60 15.19 -22.56
N VAL A 435 2.48 15.99 -23.60
CA VAL A 435 1.36 15.90 -24.56
C VAL A 435 1.74 15.00 -25.73
N HIS A 436 2.92 15.22 -26.32
CA HIS A 436 3.36 14.50 -27.55
C HIS A 436 4.29 13.32 -27.25
N GLY A 437 5.06 13.36 -26.15
CA GLY A 437 6.07 12.37 -25.84
C GLY A 437 5.48 10.95 -25.60
N PRO A 438 6.25 9.90 -25.84
CA PRO A 438 5.83 8.53 -25.55
C PRO A 438 5.65 8.32 -24.04
N VAL A 439 4.77 7.40 -23.68
CA VAL A 439 4.64 6.88 -22.31
C VAL A 439 5.78 5.89 -22.05
N GLU A 440 6.25 5.85 -20.83
CA GLU A 440 7.32 4.94 -20.42
C GLU A 440 6.90 3.47 -20.54
N ASP A 441 7.89 2.61 -20.77
CA ASP A 441 7.72 1.16 -20.72
C ASP A 441 7.57 0.66 -19.28
N ILE A 442 6.78 -0.36 -19.12
CA ILE A 442 6.69 -1.13 -17.87
C ILE A 442 7.87 -2.10 -17.81
N THR A 443 8.55 -2.12 -16.67
CA THR A 443 9.64 -3.06 -16.42
C THR A 443 9.33 -3.91 -15.19
N SER A 444 9.71 -5.18 -15.22
CA SER A 444 9.58 -6.05 -14.05
C SER A 444 10.40 -5.50 -12.88
N LYS A 445 9.82 -5.51 -11.69
CA LYS A 445 10.48 -5.17 -10.42
C LYS A 445 10.85 -6.42 -9.61
N LEU A 446 10.55 -7.60 -10.14
CA LEU A 446 10.83 -8.87 -9.49
C LEU A 446 12.33 -9.17 -9.36
N ALA A 447 13.17 -8.59 -10.23
CA ALA A 447 14.63 -8.72 -10.15
C ALA A 447 15.26 -8.04 -8.92
N ALA A 448 14.51 -7.16 -8.21
CA ALA A 448 15.00 -6.56 -6.97
C ALA A 448 15.17 -7.64 -5.89
N GLU A 449 16.33 -7.66 -5.22
CA GLU A 449 16.66 -8.71 -4.24
C GLU A 449 15.57 -8.97 -3.19
N PRO A 450 14.94 -7.96 -2.55
CA PRO A 450 13.88 -8.22 -1.58
C PRO A 450 12.70 -8.99 -2.18
N ALA A 451 12.28 -8.61 -3.38
CA ALA A 451 11.18 -9.26 -4.09
C ALA A 451 11.56 -10.69 -4.51
N MET A 452 12.74 -10.87 -5.09
CA MET A 452 13.21 -12.19 -5.52
C MET A 452 13.34 -13.14 -4.32
N ARG A 453 13.99 -12.73 -3.23
CA ARG A 453 14.12 -13.55 -2.01
C ARG A 453 12.77 -14.01 -1.46
N PHE A 454 11.86 -13.05 -1.31
CA PHE A 454 10.54 -13.33 -0.75
C PHE A 454 9.74 -14.30 -1.63
N HIS A 455 9.64 -14.03 -2.94
CA HIS A 455 8.83 -14.84 -3.83
C HIS A 455 9.46 -16.21 -4.10
N LEU A 456 10.79 -16.31 -4.09
CA LEU A 456 11.49 -17.59 -4.22
C LEU A 456 11.22 -18.48 -2.99
N LEU A 457 11.44 -17.97 -1.77
CA LEU A 457 11.12 -18.68 -0.53
C LEU A 457 9.65 -19.07 -0.50
N SER A 458 8.74 -18.14 -0.82
CA SER A 458 7.30 -18.39 -0.84
C SER A 458 6.91 -19.51 -1.81
N SER A 459 7.53 -19.58 -2.99
CA SER A 459 7.24 -20.59 -4.00
C SER A 459 7.71 -21.99 -3.58
N ILE A 460 8.81 -22.09 -2.85
CA ILE A 460 9.31 -23.34 -2.28
C ILE A 460 8.43 -23.77 -1.08
N ALA A 461 8.15 -22.84 -0.17
CA ALA A 461 7.39 -23.13 1.06
C ALA A 461 5.95 -23.58 0.82
N THR A 462 5.33 -23.15 -0.29
CA THR A 462 3.95 -23.59 -0.65
C THR A 462 3.87 -24.98 -1.26
N GLY A 463 4.99 -25.67 -1.42
CA GLY A 463 5.05 -27.06 -1.85
C GLY A 463 4.78 -27.30 -3.33
N GLY A 464 5.01 -26.28 -4.18
CA GLY A 464 4.80 -26.37 -5.63
C GLY A 464 6.09 -26.51 -6.45
N LEU A 465 7.19 -25.98 -5.95
CA LEU A 465 8.47 -25.93 -6.65
C LEU A 465 9.58 -26.50 -5.74
N HIS A 466 10.02 -27.71 -6.03
CA HIS A 466 11.02 -28.40 -5.21
C HIS A 466 12.38 -28.50 -5.88
N THR A 467 12.43 -28.66 -7.22
CA THR A 467 13.71 -28.82 -7.91
C THR A 467 14.20 -27.49 -8.48
N ARG A 468 15.53 -27.36 -8.61
CA ARG A 468 16.15 -26.19 -9.26
C ARG A 468 15.58 -25.94 -10.66
N LYS A 469 15.29 -27.03 -11.40
CA LYS A 469 14.68 -26.94 -12.73
C LYS A 469 13.27 -26.36 -12.67
N GLN A 470 12.38 -26.89 -11.79
CA GLN A 470 11.02 -26.37 -11.64
C GLN A 470 10.99 -24.89 -11.27
N ILE A 471 11.89 -24.49 -10.36
CA ILE A 471 12.06 -23.09 -9.97
C ILE A 471 12.46 -22.24 -11.18
N GLY A 472 13.48 -22.66 -11.94
CA GLY A 472 13.94 -21.97 -13.14
C GLY A 472 12.85 -21.84 -14.20
N ASP A 473 12.13 -22.93 -14.48
CA ASP A 473 11.05 -22.96 -15.47
C ASP A 473 9.88 -22.04 -15.06
N PHE A 474 9.52 -22.03 -13.77
CA PHE A 474 8.46 -21.15 -13.27
C PHE A 474 8.83 -19.66 -13.40
N PHE A 475 10.03 -19.27 -12.96
CA PHE A 475 10.47 -17.89 -13.06
C PHE A 475 10.72 -17.45 -14.51
N ALA A 476 11.09 -18.36 -15.41
CA ALA A 476 11.14 -18.11 -16.85
C ALA A 476 9.75 -17.76 -17.43
N GLY A 477 8.66 -18.27 -16.83
CA GLY A 477 7.28 -17.92 -17.18
C GLY A 477 6.78 -16.57 -16.64
N THR A 478 7.57 -15.86 -15.82
CA THR A 478 7.25 -14.52 -15.35
C THR A 478 7.55 -13.47 -16.41
N TYR A 479 7.08 -12.22 -16.22
CA TYR A 479 7.44 -11.11 -17.12
C TYR A 479 8.95 -10.80 -17.05
N LEU A 480 9.58 -10.98 -15.88
CA LEU A 480 11.04 -10.91 -15.76
C LEU A 480 11.73 -11.90 -16.71
N GLY A 481 11.29 -13.16 -16.71
CA GLY A 481 11.84 -14.19 -17.59
C GLY A 481 11.55 -13.94 -19.08
N HIS A 482 10.40 -13.32 -19.40
CA HIS A 482 10.05 -12.92 -20.76
C HIS A 482 10.91 -11.76 -21.28
N SER A 483 11.21 -10.77 -20.42
CA SER A 483 11.86 -9.51 -20.80
C SER A 483 13.40 -9.50 -20.64
N GLN A 484 13.98 -10.46 -19.92
CA GLN A 484 15.41 -10.51 -19.61
C GLN A 484 16.09 -11.74 -20.24
N ALA A 485 17.42 -11.66 -20.39
CA ALA A 485 18.20 -12.82 -20.79
C ALA A 485 18.11 -13.94 -19.75
N ASN A 486 17.89 -15.18 -20.21
CA ASN A 486 17.71 -16.34 -19.32
C ASN A 486 18.91 -16.56 -18.39
N SER A 487 20.16 -16.33 -18.86
CA SER A 487 21.35 -16.45 -18.01
C SER A 487 21.31 -15.53 -16.80
N TYR A 488 20.94 -14.26 -16.98
CA TYR A 488 20.82 -13.28 -15.89
C TYR A 488 19.77 -13.71 -14.86
N LEU A 489 18.64 -14.22 -15.33
CA LEU A 489 17.59 -14.73 -14.44
C LEU A 489 18.09 -15.93 -13.63
N GLN A 490 18.75 -16.89 -14.27
CA GLN A 490 19.28 -18.08 -13.61
C GLN A 490 20.36 -17.74 -12.58
N ASP A 491 21.28 -16.82 -12.89
CA ASP A 491 22.31 -16.35 -11.95
C ASP A 491 21.71 -15.71 -10.70
N ASN A 492 20.64 -14.90 -10.85
CA ASN A 492 19.91 -14.30 -9.75
C ASN A 492 19.22 -15.36 -8.86
N ILE A 493 18.57 -16.34 -9.48
CA ILE A 493 17.93 -17.45 -8.75
C ILE A 493 18.98 -18.21 -7.94
N ASP A 494 20.12 -18.58 -8.55
CA ASP A 494 21.16 -19.34 -7.87
C ASP A 494 21.79 -18.57 -6.70
N SER A 495 21.99 -17.27 -6.88
CA SER A 495 22.47 -16.39 -5.82
C SER A 495 21.51 -16.38 -4.62
N MET A 496 20.22 -16.23 -4.90
CA MET A 496 19.19 -16.19 -3.85
C MET A 496 18.97 -17.56 -3.18
N LEU A 497 19.02 -18.66 -3.93
CA LEU A 497 18.94 -20.01 -3.36
C LEU A 497 20.09 -20.27 -2.38
N ARG A 498 21.32 -19.94 -2.77
CA ARG A 498 22.51 -20.05 -1.89
C ARG A 498 22.32 -19.24 -0.61
N TRP A 499 21.87 -17.98 -0.73
CA TRP A 499 21.61 -17.12 0.42
C TRP A 499 20.53 -17.71 1.34
N LEU A 500 19.43 -18.23 0.78
CA LEU A 500 18.34 -18.84 1.57
C LEU A 500 18.80 -20.12 2.28
N VAL A 501 19.68 -20.92 1.68
CA VAL A 501 20.30 -22.09 2.30
C VAL A 501 21.25 -21.67 3.43
N GLU A 502 22.16 -20.69 3.17
CA GLU A 502 23.07 -20.16 4.17
C GLU A 502 22.35 -19.63 5.42
N LYS A 503 21.22 -18.93 5.19
CA LYS A 503 20.39 -18.38 6.28
C LYS A 503 19.39 -19.39 6.87
N ARG A 504 19.44 -20.66 6.45
CA ARG A 504 18.59 -21.75 6.96
C ARG A 504 17.08 -21.54 6.77
N PHE A 505 16.67 -20.77 5.76
CA PHE A 505 15.25 -20.68 5.39
C PHE A 505 14.80 -21.82 4.51
N ILE A 506 15.72 -22.40 3.72
CA ILE A 506 15.52 -23.62 2.94
C ILE A 506 16.68 -24.60 3.19
N ARG A 507 16.45 -25.86 2.88
CA ARG A 507 17.49 -26.90 2.92
C ARG A 507 17.52 -27.67 1.61
N ARG A 508 18.66 -28.28 1.27
CA ARG A 508 18.80 -29.22 0.18
C ARG A 508 18.42 -30.63 0.67
N THR A 509 17.64 -31.40 -0.10
CA THR A 509 17.15 -32.72 0.32
C THR A 509 17.81 -33.88 -0.39
N ASN A 510 18.45 -33.66 -1.55
CA ASN A 510 19.05 -34.72 -2.36
C ASN A 510 20.60 -34.73 -2.36
N VAL A 511 21.23 -34.01 -1.51
CA VAL A 511 22.66 -34.15 -1.24
C VAL A 511 22.80 -35.44 -0.45
N GLY A 512 23.38 -36.50 -1.06
CA GLY A 512 23.60 -37.77 -0.40
C GLY A 512 24.30 -37.56 0.94
N SER A 513 24.03 -38.42 1.89
CA SER A 513 24.45 -38.36 3.30
C SER A 513 26.00 -38.51 3.49
N GLU A 514 26.76 -37.72 2.79
CA GLU A 514 27.96 -37.15 3.35
C GLU A 514 27.44 -36.07 4.27
N GLU A 515 27.51 -36.36 5.55
CA GLU A 515 27.29 -35.40 6.60
C GLU A 515 27.74 -34.00 6.10
N GLU A 516 26.79 -33.13 5.69
CA GLU A 516 26.98 -31.74 6.00
C GLU A 516 27.07 -31.77 7.53
N ILE A 517 28.27 -32.04 8.01
CA ILE A 517 28.68 -31.65 9.33
C ILE A 517 28.49 -30.16 9.29
N TRP A 518 27.28 -29.75 9.66
CA TRP A 518 27.12 -28.44 10.21
C TRP A 518 28.16 -28.40 11.30
N ASP A 519 29.32 -27.82 11.00
CA ASP A 519 30.27 -27.50 12.03
C ASP A 519 29.41 -26.75 13.04
N ASP A 520 28.95 -27.48 14.06
CA ASP A 520 28.50 -26.94 15.31
C ASP A 520 29.73 -26.33 16.00
N GLU A 521 30.48 -25.54 15.25
CA GLU A 521 31.23 -24.49 15.83
C GLU A 521 30.20 -23.54 16.42
N ILE A 522 29.79 -23.95 17.63
CA ILE A 522 29.24 -23.06 18.63
C ILE A 522 29.99 -21.76 18.40
N PRO A 523 29.32 -20.70 17.92
CA PRO A 523 30.00 -19.48 17.52
C PRO A 523 30.99 -19.13 18.64
N SER A 524 32.24 -18.81 18.33
CA SER A 524 33.37 -18.66 19.20
C SER A 524 33.19 -17.82 20.49
N TRP A 525 31.99 -17.24 20.66
CA TRP A 525 31.61 -16.53 21.86
C TRP A 525 31.18 -17.44 23.04
N VAL A 526 30.85 -18.72 22.81
CA VAL A 526 30.57 -19.68 23.90
C VAL A 526 31.88 -20.11 24.54
N ASP A 527 32.94 -20.27 23.75
CA ASP A 527 34.29 -20.57 24.26
C ASP A 527 34.91 -19.36 24.97
N ALA A 528 34.58 -18.13 24.58
CA ALA A 528 35.04 -16.93 25.27
C ALA A 528 34.47 -16.77 26.70
N ALA A 529 33.32 -17.41 27.00
CA ALA A 529 32.75 -17.40 28.35
C ALA A 529 33.39 -18.41 29.31
N GLN A 530 34.01 -19.50 28.78
CA GLN A 530 34.74 -20.48 29.58
C GLN A 530 36.19 -20.08 29.83
N SER A 531 36.79 -19.22 28.97
CA SER A 531 38.17 -18.80 29.11
C SER A 531 38.40 -17.53 29.94
N ALA A 532 37.37 -16.92 30.52
CA ALA A 532 37.50 -15.74 31.36
C ALA A 532 38.02 -16.02 32.80
N SER A 533 38.49 -17.25 33.10
CA SER A 533 39.07 -17.62 34.38
C SER A 533 40.48 -18.19 34.27
N GLY A 534 41.38 -17.54 33.53
CA GLY A 534 42.78 -18.01 33.61
C GLY A 534 43.67 -17.61 32.42
N VAL A 535 44.31 -16.50 32.59
CA VAL A 535 45.63 -16.08 32.14
C VAL A 535 46.42 -16.99 31.19
N SER A 536 46.74 -16.55 29.98
CA SER A 536 48.08 -16.28 29.49
C SER A 536 48.09 -15.61 28.11
N ILE A 537 48.93 -14.58 28.03
CA ILE A 537 49.17 -13.74 26.84
C ILE A 537 50.22 -14.46 25.98
N SER A 538 49.95 -14.66 24.71
CA SER A 538 51.00 -14.76 23.71
C SER A 538 50.58 -13.98 22.44
N LYS A 539 51.49 -13.06 22.10
CA LYS A 539 51.44 -12.20 20.92
C LYS A 539 51.50 -12.99 19.63
N SER A 540 50.61 -12.75 18.66
CA SER A 540 51.05 -12.82 17.27
C SER A 540 50.09 -12.05 16.32
N LYS A 541 50.73 -11.11 15.63
CA LYS A 541 50.45 -10.59 14.28
C LYS A 541 49.16 -9.89 13.99
N SER A 542 49.32 -8.57 13.85
CA SER A 542 48.49 -7.60 13.13
C SER A 542 47.76 -8.19 11.93
N ARG A 543 46.42 -8.18 11.98
CA ARG A 543 45.56 -8.11 10.83
C ARG A 543 44.92 -6.74 10.83
N GLU A 544 45.05 -6.05 9.70
CA GLU A 544 44.42 -4.77 9.43
C GLU A 544 42.88 -4.91 9.52
N PRO A 545 42.16 -3.88 9.94
CA PRO A 545 40.71 -3.92 10.01
C PRO A 545 40.11 -4.00 8.60
N VAL A 546 39.35 -5.04 8.34
CA VAL A 546 38.49 -5.11 7.16
C VAL A 546 37.34 -4.15 7.40
N GLU A 547 37.36 -3.02 6.72
CA GLU A 547 36.23 -2.11 6.62
C GLU A 547 35.06 -2.86 5.99
N ALA A 548 34.02 -3.10 6.78
CA ALA A 548 32.75 -3.56 6.29
C ALA A 548 32.03 -2.37 5.59
N THR A 549 32.34 -2.16 4.33
CA THR A 549 31.62 -1.23 3.47
C THR A 549 30.31 -1.88 3.03
N PHE A 550 29.20 -1.49 3.66
CA PHE A 550 27.87 -1.58 3.07
C PHE A 550 27.81 -0.55 1.94
N GLY A 551 28.18 -0.95 0.75
CA GLY A 551 28.13 -0.13 -0.44
C GLY A 551 28.06 -1.02 -1.67
N PHE A 552 27.17 -0.70 -2.59
CA PHE A 552 27.12 -1.23 -3.93
C PHE A 552 28.54 -1.33 -4.53
N GLN A 553 29.12 -2.50 -4.61
CA GLN A 553 30.30 -2.70 -5.44
C GLN A 553 29.87 -2.76 -6.89
N ARG A 554 30.34 -1.81 -7.69
CA ARG A 554 30.21 -1.88 -9.15
C ARG A 554 30.78 -3.21 -9.63
N ALA A 555 30.05 -3.90 -10.49
CA ALA A 555 30.39 -5.17 -11.14
C ALA A 555 31.75 -5.19 -11.90
N SER A 556 32.44 -4.07 -12.00
CA SER A 556 33.73 -3.92 -12.69
C SER A 556 34.97 -4.34 -11.87
N ARG A 557 34.82 -4.87 -10.64
CA ARG A 557 35.93 -5.34 -9.80
C ARG A 557 35.93 -6.82 -9.44
N ILE A 558 35.03 -7.59 -10.02
CA ILE A 558 35.06 -9.05 -9.87
C ILE A 558 36.01 -9.58 -10.93
N ASN A 559 37.10 -10.19 -10.50
CA ASN A 559 38.08 -10.82 -11.37
C ASN A 559 37.40 -12.01 -12.06
N VAL A 560 37.20 -11.95 -13.38
CA VAL A 560 36.49 -12.97 -14.18
C VAL A 560 37.16 -14.35 -14.06
N SER A 561 38.44 -14.41 -13.62
CA SER A 561 39.13 -15.69 -13.42
C SER A 561 38.79 -16.42 -12.10
N GLU A 562 38.14 -15.74 -11.13
CA GLU A 562 37.61 -16.38 -9.91
C GLU A 562 36.16 -16.89 -10.08
N ILE A 563 35.47 -16.47 -11.15
CA ILE A 563 34.09 -16.89 -11.44
C ILE A 563 34.04 -18.31 -12.03
N SER A 564 35.15 -18.85 -12.53
CA SER A 564 35.22 -20.18 -13.15
C SER A 564 35.15 -21.37 -12.18
N SER A 565 35.05 -21.13 -10.89
CA SER A 565 34.86 -22.17 -9.85
C SER A 565 33.57 -21.99 -9.01
N LEU A 566 32.64 -21.12 -9.45
CA LEU A 566 31.31 -21.10 -8.89
C LEU A 566 30.54 -22.29 -9.46
N ASP A 567 30.43 -23.34 -8.66
CA ASP A 567 29.52 -24.45 -8.96
C ASP A 567 28.12 -23.88 -9.12
N PHE A 568 27.61 -23.93 -10.35
CA PHE A 568 26.18 -23.62 -10.59
C PHE A 568 25.36 -24.62 -9.78
N GLU A 569 24.26 -24.14 -9.19
CA GLU A 569 23.32 -25.05 -8.54
C GLU A 569 22.93 -26.15 -9.53
N ALA A 570 23.17 -27.39 -9.17
CA ALA A 570 22.85 -28.51 -10.07
C ALA A 570 21.35 -28.54 -10.37
N ILE A 571 20.97 -28.82 -11.63
CA ILE A 571 19.58 -28.81 -12.11
C ILE A 571 18.71 -29.78 -11.28
N ASP A 572 19.30 -30.83 -10.75
CA ASP A 572 18.61 -31.85 -9.97
C ASP A 572 18.62 -31.58 -8.46
N ASN A 573 19.19 -30.44 -8.01
CA ASN A 573 19.10 -30.08 -6.61
C ASN A 573 17.64 -29.90 -6.19
N GLU A 574 17.30 -30.53 -5.08
CA GLU A 574 15.97 -30.41 -4.47
C GLU A 574 16.03 -29.51 -3.22
N TYR A 575 15.02 -28.71 -3.05
CA TYR A 575 14.89 -27.73 -1.97
C TYR A 575 13.58 -27.93 -1.21
N GLU A 576 13.66 -27.74 0.08
CA GLU A 576 12.51 -27.75 0.97
C GLU A 576 12.62 -26.58 1.94
N ALA A 577 11.51 -25.92 2.24
CA ALA A 577 11.51 -24.87 3.26
C ALA A 577 11.68 -25.48 4.65
N THR A 578 12.46 -24.84 5.49
CA THR A 578 12.54 -25.18 6.92
C THR A 578 11.28 -24.68 7.64
N ASN A 579 11.03 -25.14 8.86
CA ASN A 579 9.94 -24.62 9.71
C ASN A 579 9.99 -23.10 9.83
N MET A 580 11.19 -22.54 9.91
CA MET A 580 11.41 -21.09 9.91
C MET A 580 11.06 -20.47 8.56
N GLY A 581 11.55 -21.05 7.45
CA GLY A 581 11.26 -20.57 6.10
C GLY A 581 9.77 -20.59 5.77
N GLU A 582 9.06 -21.66 6.13
CA GLU A 582 7.60 -21.73 5.98
C GLU A 582 6.89 -20.61 6.73
N ARG A 583 7.33 -20.35 7.97
CA ARG A 583 6.71 -19.32 8.79
C ARG A 583 6.98 -17.92 8.27
N VAL A 584 8.19 -17.63 7.83
CA VAL A 584 8.55 -16.35 7.21
C VAL A 584 7.71 -16.10 5.94
N ALA A 585 7.55 -17.11 5.11
CA ALA A 585 6.68 -17.05 3.94
C ALA A 585 5.21 -16.79 4.32
N GLN A 586 4.68 -17.46 5.37
CA GLN A 586 3.31 -17.26 5.88
C GLN A 586 3.09 -15.86 6.45
N LEU A 587 4.10 -15.31 7.14
CA LEU A 587 4.07 -13.96 7.72
C LEU A 587 4.18 -12.85 6.68
N TYR A 588 4.46 -13.15 5.42
CA TYR A 588 4.58 -12.19 4.34
C TYR A 588 5.67 -11.13 4.58
N ILE A 589 6.83 -11.53 5.07
CA ILE A 589 7.97 -10.65 5.32
C ILE A 589 9.18 -11.03 4.49
N ASP A 590 10.04 -10.06 4.18
CA ASP A 590 11.34 -10.32 3.54
C ASP A 590 12.17 -11.25 4.44
N PRO A 591 12.73 -12.36 3.93
CA PRO A 591 13.67 -13.20 4.69
C PRO A 591 14.83 -12.42 5.34
N LEU A 592 15.29 -11.32 4.75
CA LEU A 592 16.29 -10.45 5.37
C LEU A 592 15.77 -9.74 6.63
N SER A 593 14.49 -9.35 6.64
CA SER A 593 13.85 -8.82 7.86
C SER A 593 13.82 -9.87 8.96
N ALA A 594 13.51 -11.12 8.60
CA ALA A 594 13.53 -12.24 9.55
C ALA A 594 14.95 -12.50 10.12
N ASP A 595 15.98 -12.48 9.26
CA ASP A 595 17.37 -12.64 9.66
C ASP A 595 17.80 -11.54 10.67
N ILE A 596 17.49 -10.27 10.36
CA ILE A 596 17.76 -9.14 11.26
C ILE A 596 17.01 -9.30 12.59
N MET A 597 15.75 -9.70 12.56
CA MET A 597 14.95 -9.94 13.77
C MET A 597 15.54 -11.05 14.62
N LEU A 598 15.92 -12.18 14.01
CA LEU A 598 16.56 -13.31 14.70
C LEU A 598 17.83 -12.89 15.44
N ASP A 599 18.71 -12.18 14.76
CA ASP A 599 19.97 -11.71 15.37
C ASP A 599 19.72 -10.78 16.56
N GLY A 600 18.79 -9.83 16.43
CA GLY A 600 18.44 -8.90 17.51
C GLY A 600 17.74 -9.61 18.68
N LEU A 601 16.82 -10.53 18.41
CA LEU A 601 16.11 -11.29 19.42
C LEU A 601 17.03 -12.24 20.18
N ARG A 602 17.97 -12.91 19.50
CA ARG A 602 19.03 -13.70 20.13
C ARG A 602 19.91 -12.88 21.06
N ARG A 603 20.24 -11.62 20.67
CA ARG A 603 20.93 -10.67 21.56
C ARG A 603 20.06 -10.29 22.76
N ALA A 604 18.77 -10.07 22.55
CA ALA A 604 17.84 -9.76 23.65
C ALA A 604 17.75 -10.88 24.67
N VAL A 605 17.59 -12.13 24.25
CA VAL A 605 17.58 -13.30 25.14
C VAL A 605 18.90 -13.37 25.93
N ARG A 606 20.07 -13.22 25.27
CA ARG A 606 21.36 -13.21 25.96
C ARG A 606 21.48 -12.08 27.01
N ARG A 607 20.91 -10.90 26.75
CA ARG A 607 20.89 -9.80 27.72
C ARG A 607 20.04 -10.15 28.94
N ILE A 608 18.87 -10.77 28.73
CA ILE A 608 17.98 -11.21 29.81
C ILE A 608 18.68 -12.30 30.66
N VAL A 609 19.24 -13.33 30.02
CA VAL A 609 19.97 -14.42 30.69
C VAL A 609 21.12 -13.90 31.54
N ARG A 610 21.90 -12.94 31.02
CA ARG A 610 23.05 -12.35 31.72
C ARG A 610 22.68 -11.25 32.70
N ASN A 611 21.44 -10.82 32.73
CA ASN A 611 20.97 -9.66 33.48
C ASN A 611 21.89 -8.42 33.28
N SER A 612 22.30 -8.18 32.01
CA SER A 612 23.30 -7.17 31.70
C SER A 612 22.71 -5.81 31.40
N LEU A 613 21.98 -5.69 30.31
CA LEU A 613 21.35 -4.44 29.85
C LEU A 613 19.85 -4.66 29.70
N PRO A 614 19.01 -3.67 29.98
CA PRO A 614 17.56 -3.83 29.90
C PRO A 614 17.12 -4.06 28.45
N VAL A 615 16.14 -4.93 28.26
CA VAL A 615 15.39 -5.07 27.02
C VAL A 615 14.03 -4.40 27.22
N THR A 616 13.75 -3.35 26.45
CA THR A 616 12.55 -2.52 26.63
C THR A 616 11.65 -2.58 25.40
N SER A 617 10.42 -2.06 25.53
CA SER A 617 9.56 -1.88 24.35
C SER A 617 10.21 -1.00 23.29
N PHE A 618 11.03 -0.01 23.69
CA PHE A 618 11.79 0.82 22.77
C PHE A 618 12.83 0.01 21.99
N SER A 619 13.61 -0.85 22.69
CA SER A 619 14.59 -1.74 22.06
C SER A 619 13.98 -2.58 20.95
N LEU A 620 12.79 -3.16 21.21
CA LEU A 620 12.05 -3.99 20.27
C LEU A 620 11.53 -3.17 19.09
N CYS A 621 10.94 -2.00 19.33
CA CYS A 621 10.50 -1.11 18.27
C CYS A 621 11.67 -0.62 17.39
N HIS A 622 12.85 -0.38 17.98
CA HIS A 622 14.05 -0.02 17.23
C HIS A 622 14.55 -1.19 16.36
N LEU A 623 14.57 -2.42 16.90
CA LEU A 623 14.90 -3.62 16.14
C LEU A 623 14.02 -3.77 14.90
N ILE A 624 12.70 -3.61 15.09
CA ILE A 624 11.74 -3.66 13.98
C ILE A 624 11.98 -2.53 12.96
N ALA A 625 12.26 -1.31 13.44
CA ALA A 625 12.52 -0.17 12.56
C ALA A 625 13.79 -0.33 11.69
N ALA A 626 14.67 -1.25 12.04
CA ALA A 626 15.89 -1.58 11.27
C ALA A 626 15.63 -2.55 10.10
N THR A 627 14.49 -3.22 10.08
CA THR A 627 14.16 -4.21 9.04
C THR A 627 13.79 -3.56 7.70
N PRO A 628 14.06 -4.21 6.56
CA PRO A 628 13.64 -3.73 5.23
C PRO A 628 12.14 -3.54 5.09
N ASP A 629 11.33 -4.37 5.73
CA ASP A 629 9.86 -4.26 5.68
C ASP A 629 9.32 -3.04 6.42
N PHE A 630 10.10 -2.43 7.31
CA PHE A 630 9.67 -1.23 8.02
C PHE A 630 10.04 0.04 7.27
N ILE A 631 9.04 0.85 6.92
CA ILE A 631 9.26 2.14 6.26
C ILE A 631 9.62 3.19 7.31
N SER A 632 10.90 3.43 7.52
CA SER A 632 11.40 4.38 8.52
C SER A 632 11.00 5.83 8.25
N LEU A 633 10.85 6.59 9.33
CA LEU A 633 10.64 8.04 9.29
C LEU A 633 11.98 8.74 9.04
N TRP A 634 12.16 9.34 7.88
CA TRP A 634 13.39 10.06 7.58
C TRP A 634 13.53 11.31 8.45
N PRO A 635 14.71 11.54 9.03
CA PRO A 635 14.98 12.75 9.79
C PRO A 635 15.07 13.97 8.85
N LYS A 636 14.65 15.14 9.34
CA LYS A 636 14.89 16.40 8.65
C LYS A 636 16.30 16.91 8.95
N SER A 637 16.86 17.74 8.08
CA SER A 637 18.21 18.32 8.28
C SER A 637 18.38 18.96 9.66
N SER A 638 17.35 19.69 10.16
CA SER A 638 17.38 20.30 11.49
C SER A 638 17.36 19.30 12.66
N GLU A 639 16.85 18.08 12.44
CA GLU A 639 16.87 17.00 13.44
C GLU A 639 18.22 16.28 13.49
N LEU A 640 19.04 16.43 12.47
CA LEU A 640 20.40 15.88 12.39
C LEU A 640 21.45 16.83 12.98
N GLU A 641 21.09 18.08 13.26
CA GLU A 641 22.01 19.06 13.86
C GLU A 641 22.45 18.65 15.26
N PHE A 642 23.69 19.07 15.62
CA PHE A 642 24.24 18.82 16.95
C PHE A 642 23.35 19.50 18.00
N GLY A 643 22.98 18.76 19.07
CA GLY A 643 22.08 19.26 20.11
C GLY A 643 20.58 19.14 19.80
N SER A 644 20.21 18.60 18.64
CA SER A 644 18.80 18.31 18.36
C SER A 644 18.22 17.27 19.32
N LYS A 645 16.92 17.31 19.54
CA LYS A 645 16.23 16.36 20.43
C LYS A 645 16.37 14.90 19.94
N LEU A 646 16.42 14.67 18.63
CA LEU A 646 16.60 13.35 18.07
C LEU A 646 17.99 12.78 18.40
N ARG A 647 19.04 13.59 18.30
CA ARG A 647 20.39 13.17 18.72
C ARG A 647 20.50 12.93 20.22
N GLN A 648 19.84 13.78 21.05
CA GLN A 648 19.78 13.56 22.50
C GLN A 648 19.05 12.25 22.81
N LYS A 649 17.90 11.96 22.17
CA LYS A 649 17.20 10.68 22.33
C LYS A 649 18.07 9.51 21.92
N SER A 650 18.77 9.59 20.77
CA SER A 650 19.67 8.55 20.28
C SER A 650 20.77 8.22 21.30
N ALA A 651 21.39 9.23 21.90
CA ALA A 651 22.42 9.04 22.93
C ALA A 651 21.87 8.43 24.22
N LEU A 652 20.63 8.78 24.63
CA LEU A 652 19.99 8.24 25.81
C LEU A 652 19.62 6.75 25.70
N VAL A 653 19.35 6.26 24.49
CA VAL A 653 18.89 4.88 24.27
C VAL A 653 20.00 3.97 23.72
N GLU A 654 21.23 4.47 23.58
CA GLU A 654 22.34 3.73 22.94
C GLU A 654 22.55 2.34 23.57
N ASP A 655 22.53 2.26 24.90
CA ASP A 655 22.70 1.00 25.63
C ASP A 655 21.52 0.03 25.49
N GLU A 656 20.35 0.53 25.07
CA GLU A 656 19.15 -0.29 24.87
C GLU A 656 19.12 -0.95 23.49
N LEU A 657 19.88 -0.43 22.51
CA LEU A 657 19.77 -0.88 21.13
C LEU A 657 20.25 -2.34 20.98
N LEU A 658 19.45 -3.13 20.28
CA LEU A 658 19.74 -4.54 20.00
C LEU A 658 20.55 -4.74 18.71
N ILE A 659 20.71 -3.69 17.92
CA ILE A 659 21.48 -3.67 16.68
C ILE A 659 22.48 -2.53 16.75
N GLU A 660 23.74 -2.83 16.43
CA GLU A 660 24.76 -1.83 16.20
C GLU A 660 24.54 -1.22 14.81
N SER A 661 24.36 0.08 14.74
CA SER A 661 24.24 0.82 13.49
C SER A 661 25.24 1.95 13.45
N PRO A 662 25.89 2.21 12.32
CA PRO A 662 26.68 3.42 12.16
C PRO A 662 25.77 4.65 12.40
N ILE A 663 26.34 5.74 12.93
CA ILE A 663 25.58 7.00 13.19
C ILE A 663 25.37 7.72 11.85
N ASP A 664 24.47 7.23 11.05
CA ASP A 664 24.07 7.81 9.77
C ASP A 664 22.59 8.28 9.78
N GLU A 665 22.12 8.83 8.68
CA GLU A 665 20.73 9.28 8.53
C GLU A 665 19.73 8.13 8.69
N ARG A 666 20.09 6.92 8.26
CA ARG A 666 19.27 5.72 8.37
C ARG A 666 19.10 5.30 9.82
N ALA A 667 20.20 5.22 10.57
CA ALA A 667 20.15 4.93 12.00
C ALA A 667 19.32 5.95 12.77
N MET A 668 19.47 7.23 12.46
CA MET A 668 18.64 8.28 13.05
C MET A 668 17.16 8.15 12.67
N GLY A 669 16.86 7.66 11.46
CA GLY A 669 15.50 7.33 11.02
C GLY A 669 14.87 6.18 11.80
N MET A 670 15.65 5.15 12.14
CA MET A 670 15.22 4.04 12.99
C MET A 670 14.88 4.53 14.40
N VAL A 671 15.76 5.31 15.03
CA VAL A 671 15.51 5.92 16.35
C VAL A 671 14.26 6.81 16.32
N LYS A 672 14.11 7.65 15.29
CA LYS A 672 12.93 8.52 15.12
C LYS A 672 11.64 7.70 15.02
N SER A 673 11.67 6.58 14.30
CA SER A 673 10.52 5.69 14.12
C SER A 673 10.12 4.98 15.40
N ALA A 674 11.11 4.46 16.14
CA ALA A 674 10.89 3.85 17.45
C ALA A 674 10.37 4.89 18.45
N TRP A 675 10.93 6.10 18.45
CA TRP A 675 10.49 7.19 19.33
C TRP A 675 9.07 7.67 18.97
N CYS A 676 8.70 7.75 17.71
CA CYS A 676 7.32 8.03 17.30
C CYS A 676 6.33 6.99 17.87
N THR A 677 6.72 5.71 17.81
CA THR A 677 5.92 4.62 18.35
C THR A 677 5.86 4.67 19.88
N GLU A 678 6.96 5.02 20.56
CA GLU A 678 7.01 5.20 22.01
C GLU A 678 6.06 6.32 22.45
N LEU A 679 6.15 7.51 21.87
CA LEU A 679 5.25 8.62 22.18
C LEU A 679 3.78 8.24 21.98
N TRP A 680 3.48 7.43 20.96
CA TRP A 680 2.14 6.94 20.71
C TRP A 680 1.62 6.02 21.82
N TYR A 681 2.38 5.00 22.23
CA TYR A 681 1.93 4.08 23.27
C TYR A 681 2.09 4.66 24.70
N GLU A 682 2.87 5.72 24.90
CA GLU A 682 2.92 6.50 26.13
C GLU A 682 1.77 7.53 26.25
N GLU A 683 0.80 7.48 25.32
CA GLU A 683 -0.41 8.33 25.31
C GLU A 683 -0.15 9.80 25.03
N THR A 684 1.01 10.15 24.48
CA THR A 684 1.28 11.53 24.06
C THR A 684 0.21 12.00 23.08
N ASP A 685 -0.26 13.25 23.26
CA ASP A 685 -1.26 13.83 22.35
C ASP A 685 -0.74 13.87 20.91
N LEU A 686 -1.61 13.55 19.95
CA LEU A 686 -1.21 13.48 18.53
C LEU A 686 -0.62 14.81 18.03
N ARG A 687 -1.13 15.96 18.52
CA ARG A 687 -0.59 17.29 18.16
C ARG A 687 0.83 17.49 18.69
N GLU A 688 1.15 16.93 19.85
CA GLU A 688 2.51 16.98 20.40
C GLU A 688 3.45 16.11 19.60
N ILE A 689 3.01 14.88 19.20
CA ILE A 689 3.80 14.00 18.32
C ILE A 689 4.06 14.69 16.96
N GLU A 690 3.02 15.31 16.34
CA GLU A 690 3.14 16.06 15.09
C GLU A 690 4.20 17.18 15.22
N LYS A 691 4.20 17.89 16.35
CA LYS A 691 5.12 18.99 16.59
C LYS A 691 6.54 18.52 16.92
N GLU A 692 6.67 17.50 17.76
CA GLU A 692 7.96 17.01 18.27
C GLU A 692 8.78 16.37 17.15
N LEU A 693 8.15 15.49 16.36
CA LEU A 693 8.82 14.71 15.33
C LEU A 693 8.59 15.24 13.91
N ALA A 694 7.85 16.34 13.77
CA ALA A 694 7.50 16.92 12.48
C ALA A 694 6.90 15.91 11.48
N VAL A 695 6.07 14.99 12.00
CA VAL A 695 5.34 13.94 11.26
C VAL A 695 3.87 14.33 11.04
N THR A 696 3.15 13.56 10.24
CA THR A 696 1.71 13.75 10.03
C THR A 696 0.91 12.65 10.74
N PRO A 697 -0.40 12.86 11.03
CA PRO A 697 -1.25 11.82 11.61
C PRO A 697 -1.21 10.50 10.81
N GLY A 698 -1.29 10.58 9.48
CA GLY A 698 -1.19 9.43 8.60
C GLY A 698 0.15 8.69 8.71
N ASP A 699 1.25 9.41 8.98
CA ASP A 699 2.54 8.78 9.23
C ASP A 699 2.52 8.02 10.55
N VAL A 700 1.98 8.59 11.63
CA VAL A 700 1.89 7.93 12.93
C VAL A 700 1.08 6.63 12.82
N TYR A 701 -0.15 6.68 12.29
CA TYR A 701 -1.01 5.50 12.15
C TYR A 701 -0.40 4.43 11.25
N SER A 702 0.14 4.80 10.08
CA SER A 702 0.73 3.82 9.17
C SER A 702 1.97 3.14 9.75
N ARG A 703 2.78 3.85 10.56
CA ARG A 703 3.95 3.28 11.21
C ARG A 703 3.58 2.41 12.40
N THR A 704 2.57 2.78 13.18
CA THR A 704 2.09 1.96 14.31
C THR A 704 1.40 0.69 13.84
N ASP A 705 0.65 0.73 12.75
CA ASP A 705 0.05 -0.47 12.14
C ASP A 705 1.16 -1.44 11.65
N LEU A 706 2.14 -0.91 10.91
CA LEU A 706 3.27 -1.68 10.42
C LEU A 706 4.12 -2.25 11.58
N MET A 707 4.40 -1.44 12.60
CA MET A 707 5.11 -1.86 13.81
C MET A 707 4.38 -3.00 14.52
N SER A 708 3.06 -2.89 14.68
CA SER A 708 2.25 -3.92 15.32
C SER A 708 2.29 -5.26 14.58
N TRP A 709 2.26 -5.22 13.24
CA TRP A 709 2.37 -6.43 12.41
C TRP A 709 3.76 -7.07 12.52
N LEU A 710 4.83 -6.28 12.41
CA LEU A 710 6.20 -6.80 12.48
C LEU A 710 6.60 -7.26 13.89
N LEU A 711 6.03 -6.69 14.96
CA LEU A 711 6.19 -7.22 16.33
C LEU A 711 5.56 -8.61 16.48
N LEU A 712 4.41 -8.86 15.84
CA LEU A 712 3.84 -10.21 15.77
C LEU A 712 4.78 -11.16 15.02
N ALA A 713 5.30 -10.71 13.87
CA ALA A 713 6.25 -11.50 13.10
C ALA A 713 7.50 -11.85 13.92
N ALA A 714 8.07 -10.89 14.65
CA ALA A 714 9.21 -11.10 15.53
C ALA A 714 8.93 -12.14 16.63
N ARG A 715 7.73 -12.07 17.25
CA ARG A 715 7.31 -13.08 18.23
C ARG A 715 7.22 -14.49 17.63
N GLU A 716 6.59 -14.59 16.48
CA GLU A 716 6.42 -15.87 15.78
C GLU A 716 7.74 -16.49 15.30
N ILE A 717 8.69 -15.65 14.92
CA ILE A 717 10.06 -16.04 14.58
C ILE A 717 10.80 -16.50 15.82
N LEU A 718 10.74 -15.74 16.92
CA LEU A 718 11.39 -16.08 18.19
C LEU A 718 10.97 -17.47 18.71
N LEU A 719 9.67 -17.77 18.67
CA LEU A 719 9.12 -19.04 19.17
C LEU A 719 9.46 -20.26 18.29
N ARG A 720 9.99 -20.04 17.10
CA ARG A 720 10.45 -21.11 16.19
C ARG A 720 11.97 -21.19 16.04
N ASP A 721 12.69 -20.34 16.76
CA ASP A 721 14.15 -20.38 16.76
C ASP A 721 14.63 -21.58 17.60
N ASP A 722 15.26 -22.55 16.96
CA ASP A 722 15.76 -23.80 17.55
C ASP A 722 17.18 -23.67 18.14
N VAL A 723 17.76 -22.46 18.08
CA VAL A 723 19.10 -22.19 18.60
C VAL A 723 19.17 -22.18 20.14
N PHE A 724 18.03 -21.99 20.82
CA PHE A 724 18.01 -21.91 22.28
C PHE A 724 17.92 -23.28 22.94
N ALA A 725 18.82 -23.57 23.86
CA ALA A 725 18.74 -24.75 24.71
C ALA A 725 17.50 -24.72 25.62
N ASP A 726 17.01 -25.90 26.03
CA ASP A 726 15.83 -26.06 26.88
C ASP A 726 15.88 -25.20 28.16
N GLU A 727 17.06 -25.00 28.75
CA GLU A 727 17.26 -24.16 29.92
C GLU A 727 16.97 -22.67 29.69
N HIS A 728 16.98 -22.21 28.43
CA HIS A 728 16.71 -20.82 28.07
C HIS A 728 15.25 -20.57 27.67
N LEU A 729 14.41 -21.59 27.54
CA LEU A 729 13.01 -21.46 27.07
C LEU A 729 12.18 -20.52 27.98
N GLY A 730 12.47 -20.46 29.27
CA GLY A 730 11.82 -19.49 30.20
C GLY A 730 12.09 -18.04 29.81
N TYR A 731 13.32 -17.72 29.41
CA TYR A 731 13.70 -16.36 28.97
C TYR A 731 13.13 -16.03 27.57
N VAL A 732 13.02 -17.04 26.71
CA VAL A 732 12.37 -16.89 25.40
C VAL A 732 10.87 -16.58 25.60
N ALA A 733 10.21 -17.26 26.55
CA ALA A 733 8.81 -16.99 26.88
C ALA A 733 8.63 -15.59 27.49
N GLU A 734 9.56 -15.13 28.33
CA GLU A 734 9.57 -13.76 28.90
C GLU A 734 9.67 -12.71 27.77
N LEU A 735 10.60 -12.88 26.83
CA LEU A 735 10.75 -11.98 25.69
C LEU A 735 9.55 -12.01 24.76
N ALA A 736 8.94 -13.20 24.53
CA ALA A 736 7.70 -13.31 23.75
C ALA A 736 6.56 -12.57 24.42
N GLY A 737 6.43 -12.66 25.76
CA GLY A 737 5.49 -11.87 26.55
C GLY A 737 5.71 -10.35 26.41
N LEU A 738 6.96 -9.89 26.39
CA LEU A 738 7.29 -8.48 26.18
C LEU A 738 6.94 -8.01 24.76
N LEU A 739 7.13 -8.86 23.73
CA LEU A 739 6.72 -8.57 22.35
C LEU A 739 5.19 -8.45 22.25
N ASP A 740 4.43 -9.35 22.88
CA ASP A 740 2.97 -9.30 22.91
C ASP A 740 2.45 -8.05 23.65
N LEU A 741 3.04 -7.72 24.77
CA LEU A 741 2.72 -6.51 25.53
C LEU A 741 3.01 -5.25 24.70
N THR A 742 4.20 -5.17 24.10
CA THR A 742 4.59 -4.03 23.27
C THR A 742 3.63 -3.88 22.09
N ARG A 743 3.31 -4.99 21.41
CA ARG A 743 2.35 -5.00 20.31
C ARG A 743 0.97 -4.51 20.73
N ALA A 744 0.46 -4.99 21.88
CA ALA A 744 -0.84 -4.57 22.42
C ALA A 744 -0.86 -3.06 22.71
N ARG A 745 0.19 -2.53 23.32
CA ARG A 745 0.36 -1.10 23.60
C ARG A 745 0.42 -0.26 22.31
N VAL A 746 1.21 -0.69 21.34
CA VAL A 746 1.34 -0.02 20.04
C VAL A 746 0.00 0.02 19.31
N ARG A 747 -0.72 -1.11 19.25
CA ARG A 747 -2.03 -1.21 18.59
C ARG A 747 -3.09 -0.33 19.25
N ALA A 748 -3.14 -0.32 20.57
CA ALA A 748 -4.10 0.45 21.32
C ALA A 748 -3.72 1.94 21.46
N GLY A 749 -2.44 2.27 21.31
CA GLY A 749 -1.87 3.59 21.55
C GLY A 749 -1.99 4.01 23.01
N CYS A 750 -1.79 3.08 23.96
CA CYS A 750 -1.94 3.35 25.38
C CYS A 750 -0.94 2.57 26.24
N LYS A 751 -0.85 2.95 27.51
CA LYS A 751 -0.09 2.24 28.54
C LYS A 751 -0.75 0.92 28.90
N GLU A 752 0.01 0.08 29.58
CA GLU A 752 -0.41 -1.25 29.99
C GLU A 752 -1.68 -1.26 30.86
N ASP A 753 -1.81 -0.27 31.74
CA ASP A 753 -2.94 -0.12 32.67
C ASP A 753 -4.31 0.03 31.99
N LEU A 754 -4.33 0.43 30.72
CA LEU A 754 -5.56 0.62 29.94
C LEU A 754 -5.90 -0.53 28.99
N LEU A 755 -5.01 -1.51 28.81
CA LEU A 755 -5.17 -2.55 27.81
C LEU A 755 -6.47 -3.36 27.95
N GLN A 756 -6.96 -3.55 29.17
CA GLN A 756 -8.24 -4.23 29.39
C GLN A 756 -9.44 -3.39 28.95
N LEU A 757 -9.40 -2.08 29.19
CA LEU A 757 -10.50 -1.16 28.86
C LEU A 757 -10.63 -0.93 27.35
N VAL A 758 -9.51 -0.87 26.62
CA VAL A 758 -9.52 -0.63 25.16
C VAL A 758 -10.02 -1.82 24.36
N GLN A 759 -10.18 -3.00 24.96
CA GLN A 759 -10.84 -4.16 24.35
C GLN A 759 -12.34 -3.98 24.19
N VAL A 760 -12.93 -3.06 24.98
CA VAL A 760 -14.36 -2.76 24.93
C VAL A 760 -14.66 -1.93 23.68
N ARG A 761 -15.59 -2.38 22.87
CA ARG A 761 -16.01 -1.68 21.65
C ARG A 761 -16.40 -0.22 21.95
N ASN A 762 -15.94 0.71 21.14
CA ASN A 762 -16.10 2.16 21.30
C ASN A 762 -15.31 2.79 22.47
N VAL A 763 -14.44 2.05 23.14
CA VAL A 763 -13.52 2.59 24.16
C VAL A 763 -12.12 2.66 23.56
N GLY A 764 -11.78 3.78 22.93
CA GLY A 764 -10.40 4.06 22.51
C GLY A 764 -9.57 4.67 23.65
N ARG A 765 -8.25 4.87 23.44
CA ARG A 765 -7.27 5.31 24.46
C ARG A 765 -7.74 6.48 25.33
N ASN A 766 -8.30 7.55 24.72
CA ASN A 766 -8.75 8.73 25.47
C ASN A 766 -9.93 8.42 26.40
N ARG A 767 -10.87 7.59 25.94
CA ARG A 767 -12.00 7.15 26.78
C ARG A 767 -11.54 6.20 27.87
N ALA A 768 -10.63 5.29 27.57
CA ALA A 768 -10.04 4.38 28.55
C ALA A 768 -9.33 5.17 29.66
N ARG A 769 -8.58 6.21 29.31
CA ARG A 769 -7.91 7.08 30.30
C ARG A 769 -8.94 7.81 31.17
N THR A 770 -10.01 8.37 30.60
CA THR A 770 -11.11 8.99 31.34
C THR A 770 -11.77 8.01 32.35
N LEU A 771 -12.00 6.75 31.89
CA LEU A 771 -12.55 5.71 32.78
C LEU A 771 -11.56 5.36 33.90
N SER A 772 -10.28 5.21 33.61
CA SER A 772 -9.24 4.93 34.58
C SER A 772 -9.13 6.05 35.66
N GLU A 773 -9.23 7.31 35.26
CA GLU A 773 -9.28 8.48 36.18
C GLU A 773 -10.53 8.48 37.06
N MET A 774 -11.60 7.83 36.60
CA MET A 774 -12.80 7.61 37.43
C MET A 774 -12.69 6.38 38.36
N GLY A 775 -11.55 5.68 38.35
CA GLY A 775 -11.31 4.47 39.14
C GLY A 775 -11.74 3.17 38.47
N ILE A 776 -12.19 3.20 37.20
CA ILE A 776 -12.65 2.06 36.44
C ILE A 776 -11.45 1.54 35.66
N ARG A 777 -10.98 0.32 35.94
CA ARG A 777 -9.77 -0.26 35.36
C ARG A 777 -10.04 -1.47 34.49
N THR A 778 -11.17 -2.14 34.68
CA THR A 778 -11.53 -3.38 33.99
C THR A 778 -12.93 -3.26 33.36
N PRO A 779 -13.24 -4.10 32.35
CA PRO A 779 -14.62 -4.21 31.84
C PRO A 779 -15.64 -4.59 32.93
N ALA A 780 -15.25 -5.36 33.94
CA ALA A 780 -16.12 -5.74 35.05
C ALA A 780 -16.51 -4.48 35.91
N ASP A 781 -15.59 -3.55 36.13
CA ASP A 781 -15.86 -2.31 36.85
C ASP A 781 -16.92 -1.46 36.13
N LEU A 782 -16.94 -1.47 34.79
CA LEU A 782 -17.97 -0.80 33.99
C LEU A 782 -19.38 -1.35 34.25
N LEU A 783 -19.52 -2.65 34.46
CA LEU A 783 -20.80 -3.28 34.81
C LEU A 783 -21.24 -3.02 36.24
N SER A 784 -20.31 -2.75 37.14
CA SER A 784 -20.57 -2.46 38.57
C SER A 784 -20.84 -0.99 38.85
N MET A 785 -20.80 -0.12 37.84
CA MET A 785 -21.06 1.32 37.99
C MET A 785 -22.47 1.59 38.52
N SER A 786 -22.56 2.49 39.49
CA SER A 786 -23.82 2.99 39.97
C SER A 786 -24.53 3.89 38.95
N HIS A 787 -25.85 4.03 39.07
CA HIS A 787 -26.60 4.96 38.23
C HIS A 787 -26.06 6.40 38.24
N LYS A 788 -25.57 6.87 39.38
CA LYS A 788 -24.96 8.20 39.50
C LYS A 788 -23.65 8.34 38.73
N GLU A 789 -22.84 7.31 38.67
CA GLU A 789 -21.59 7.29 37.90
C GLU A 789 -21.87 7.23 36.41
N ILE A 790 -22.85 6.42 35.99
CA ILE A 790 -23.32 6.35 34.58
C ILE A 790 -23.85 7.71 34.14
N ASP A 791 -24.66 8.40 34.97
CA ASP A 791 -25.19 9.72 34.64
C ASP A 791 -24.08 10.78 34.59
N LYS A 792 -23.09 10.69 35.48
CA LYS A 792 -21.88 11.52 35.40
C LYS A 792 -21.11 11.27 34.10
N LEU A 793 -20.93 10.01 33.70
CA LEU A 793 -20.27 9.65 32.48
C LEU A 793 -21.01 10.20 31.25
N LYS A 794 -22.34 10.04 31.17
CA LYS A 794 -23.21 10.59 30.11
C LYS A 794 -23.12 12.12 29.99
N SER A 795 -22.80 12.83 31.06
CA SER A 795 -22.66 14.29 31.05
C SER A 795 -21.32 14.79 30.54
N LEU A 796 -20.32 13.93 30.44
CA LEU A 796 -19.00 14.30 29.93
C LEU A 796 -19.03 14.57 28.43
N ARG A 797 -18.22 15.52 27.98
CA ARG A 797 -18.07 15.85 26.56
C ARG A 797 -17.57 14.62 25.78
N GLY A 798 -18.33 14.18 24.75
CA GLY A 798 -17.98 13.01 23.94
C GLY A 798 -18.50 11.68 24.47
N TRP A 799 -19.34 11.70 25.53
CA TRP A 799 -19.98 10.55 26.19
C TRP A 799 -21.51 10.64 26.15
N GLY A 800 -22.10 10.76 25.00
CA GLY A 800 -23.56 10.83 24.90
C GLY A 800 -24.28 9.56 25.38
N PRO A 801 -25.58 9.64 25.79
CA PRO A 801 -26.35 8.51 26.33
C PRO A 801 -26.30 7.26 25.44
N ILE A 802 -26.48 7.41 24.14
CA ILE A 802 -26.46 6.32 23.16
C ILE A 802 -25.10 5.60 23.12
N LEU A 803 -24.00 6.36 23.24
CA LEU A 803 -22.66 5.79 23.26
C LEU A 803 -22.40 4.99 24.53
N VAL A 804 -22.76 5.53 25.70
CA VAL A 804 -22.59 4.83 26.97
C VAL A 804 -23.39 3.53 27.00
N GLU A 805 -24.60 3.52 26.48
CA GLU A 805 -25.42 2.31 26.35
C GLU A 805 -24.74 1.26 25.45
N ARG A 806 -24.24 1.64 24.28
CA ARG A 806 -23.49 0.73 23.39
C ARG A 806 -22.22 0.17 24.02
N ILE A 807 -21.51 0.96 24.82
CA ILE A 807 -20.33 0.50 25.57
C ILE A 807 -20.76 -0.56 26.60
N LEU A 808 -21.79 -0.30 27.41
CA LEU A 808 -22.29 -1.23 28.40
C LEU A 808 -22.85 -2.51 27.77
N GLU A 809 -23.51 -2.44 26.63
CA GLU A 809 -23.97 -3.60 25.86
C GLU A 809 -22.79 -4.43 25.35
N SER A 810 -21.74 -3.77 24.84
CA SER A 810 -20.52 -4.45 24.42
C SER A 810 -19.85 -5.23 25.55
N VAL A 811 -19.77 -4.63 26.74
CA VAL A 811 -19.19 -5.31 27.92
C VAL A 811 -20.02 -6.53 28.32
N ARG A 812 -21.35 -6.41 28.31
CA ARG A 812 -22.24 -7.56 28.59
C ARG A 812 -22.04 -8.71 27.61
N SER A 813 -21.82 -8.38 26.32
CA SER A 813 -21.57 -9.38 25.28
C SER A 813 -20.21 -10.08 25.44
N ILE A 814 -19.20 -9.41 25.95
CA ILE A 814 -17.89 -10.00 26.27
C ILE A 814 -18.03 -10.97 27.46
N SER A 815 -18.70 -10.54 28.54
CA SER A 815 -18.92 -11.36 29.73
C SER A 815 -19.71 -12.64 29.45
N THR A 816 -20.67 -12.61 28.50
CA THR A 816 -21.43 -13.80 28.11
C THR A 816 -20.63 -14.78 27.22
N LYS A 817 -19.66 -14.28 26.44
CA LYS A 817 -18.76 -15.13 25.63
C LYS A 817 -17.71 -15.83 26.49
N ASP A 818 -17.17 -15.16 27.51
CA ASP A 818 -16.21 -15.79 28.43
C ASP A 818 -16.85 -16.86 29.32
N SER A 819 -18.15 -16.74 29.64
CA SER A 819 -18.89 -17.76 30.38
C SER A 819 -19.30 -18.98 29.56
N GLN A 820 -19.14 -18.95 28.22
CA GLN A 820 -19.50 -20.05 27.30
C GLN A 820 -18.29 -20.78 26.70
N LYS A 821 -17.07 -20.46 27.08
CA LYS A 821 -15.89 -21.22 26.63
C LYS A 821 -15.79 -22.49 27.48
N PRO A 822 -16.03 -23.72 26.92
CA PRO A 822 -15.55 -24.93 27.54
C PRO A 822 -14.02 -24.91 27.48
N ASN A 823 -13.38 -25.43 28.54
CA ASN A 823 -11.95 -25.73 28.56
C ASN A 823 -11.56 -26.46 27.26
N ARG A 824 -10.95 -25.77 26.32
CA ARG A 824 -10.34 -26.36 25.14
C ARG A 824 -8.83 -26.29 25.28
N SER A 825 -8.26 -27.49 25.31
CA SER A 825 -6.85 -27.79 25.07
C SER A 825 -6.39 -27.27 23.69
N ASP A 826 -5.27 -26.61 23.66
CA ASP A 826 -4.19 -26.54 22.66
C ASP A 826 -4.49 -26.75 21.16
N ASP A 827 -5.53 -26.06 20.61
CA ASP A 827 -5.70 -25.91 19.16
C ASP A 827 -6.50 -24.63 18.86
N GLU A 828 -6.00 -23.47 19.27
CA GLU A 828 -6.58 -22.18 18.86
C GLU A 828 -5.81 -21.59 17.66
N PRO A 829 -6.51 -21.13 16.61
CA PRO A 829 -5.89 -20.35 15.56
C PRO A 829 -5.33 -19.03 16.13
N LEU A 830 -4.19 -18.66 15.60
CA LEU A 830 -3.30 -17.58 16.04
C LEU A 830 -4.00 -16.24 16.27
N PRO A 831 -3.61 -15.45 17.30
CA PRO A 831 -4.19 -14.14 17.61
C PRO A 831 -3.73 -13.01 16.67
N GLY A 832 -3.82 -13.22 15.36
CA GLY A 832 -3.72 -12.21 14.32
C GLY A 832 -5.04 -11.94 13.60
N GLU A 833 -6.07 -12.75 13.89
CA GLU A 833 -7.32 -12.82 13.15
C GLU A 833 -8.47 -11.99 13.73
N ARG A 834 -8.22 -11.07 14.60
CA ARG A 834 -9.26 -10.15 15.09
C ARG A 834 -8.84 -8.74 14.79
N GLN A 835 -9.43 -8.09 13.70
CA GLN A 835 -10.36 -6.99 13.88
C GLN A 835 -10.52 -6.04 12.75
N ASP A 836 -11.60 -5.49 12.75
CA ASP A 836 -12.34 -4.23 12.54
C ASP A 836 -11.56 -3.03 12.01
#